data_4b06e06f9836937c5330992b035fdce3
#
_entry.id   4b06e06f9836937c5330992b035fdce3
#
_cell.length_a   1.000
_cell.length_b   1.000
_cell.length_c   1.000
_cell.angle_alpha   90.00
_cell.angle_beta   90.00
_cell.angle_gamma   90.00
#
_symmetry.space_group_name_H-M   'P 1'
#
loop_
_entity.id
_entity.type
_entity.pdbx_description
1 polymer ?
#
loop_
_entity_poly.entity_id
_entity_poly.type
_entity_poly.pdbx_seq_one_letter_code
_entity_poly.pdbx_strand_id
1 'polypeptide(L)'
;MDNKSNNNKMRGYGFYAIIVVLLVITVSVLLQQNDTTTVTYAQVVDAFENKQVTEFVIKDSSLKATLKDGKTMTYELPSVELFFNDLGDTIRQEKKDGVIKDYNWTKTEVPWWASAIPYVIMLVIFGLFWYMMFSRGDGGGRGAMQFGKARIKNAEDDKRHVTFQDVAGADEEKAELEEIVEFLKNPQKFTQIGARIPKGVLLVGPPGTGKTLLARAVAGEAGVPFLSISGSDFVELYVGVGASRVRDLFGEAKKKSPAIVFIDEIDAVGRHRGAGLGGGHDEREQTLNQLLVEMDGFGANEGVIVIAATNRQDILDPALLRPGRFGRQVYVGAPDMKGREDILKVHARGKQFDPDVRFDSIAKSTAGFTGADLENLLNEAALLAARRNKRLISMEDIEDSFLKVIMGTEKKSRVMTDREQRLTAYHEAGHAIATRCLPTQDPVHTISIIPRGRAGGFTMSLPQEEKFYASKNEMLDDLIVLLGGRVAEKLTMDDISTGASNDIERATSVAKSMVTKYGMSDLIGPINYSSGQQEIFLGRDMVETDAISEDVAAKIDEEIRRIILEAYAKCEDILKEHMDQLSAVGEYLIRNETMDGDAFEKMFNGEEVPDHETGAQVFHIESGMAKTAKQDEENGTDETKEFQPMDAPQDADATVSLEEAAKKLFVDDKKDEEQSSEPEDEGE
;
A
#
# COMPACT_ATOMS: atom_id res chain seq x y z
N MET A 1 14.46 12.06 -45.02
CA MET A 1 14.52 13.50 -44.66
C MET A 1 14.98 13.61 -43.20
N ASP A 2 16.27 13.27 -43.02
CA ASP A 2 16.92 13.25 -41.70
C ASP A 2 18.06 14.26 -41.71
N ASN A 3 17.85 15.44 -41.17
CA ASN A 3 18.97 16.38 -40.93
C ASN A 3 18.71 17.43 -39.85
N LYS A 4 17.89 17.13 -38.82
CA LYS A 4 17.68 18.07 -37.67
C LYS A 4 18.11 17.56 -36.31
N SER A 5 18.61 16.32 -36.21
CA SER A 5 18.94 15.71 -34.89
C SER A 5 20.41 15.89 -34.46
N ASN A 6 21.31 16.35 -35.35
CA ASN A 6 22.76 16.34 -35.03
C ASN A 6 23.31 17.66 -34.49
N ASN A 7 22.56 18.76 -34.54
CA ASN A 7 23.05 20.08 -34.07
C ASN A 7 22.92 20.31 -32.57
N ASN A 8 22.11 19.53 -31.86
CA ASN A 8 21.95 19.71 -30.39
C ASN A 8 22.99 18.93 -29.56
N LYS A 9 23.60 17.90 -30.11
CA LYS A 9 24.69 17.17 -29.43
C LYS A 9 26.01 17.93 -29.47
N MET A 10 26.33 18.64 -30.53
CA MET A 10 27.56 19.44 -30.63
C MET A 10 27.59 20.67 -29.71
N ARG A 11 26.46 21.23 -29.36
CA ARG A 11 26.38 22.37 -28.37
C ARG A 11 26.68 21.97 -26.95
N GLY A 12 26.44 20.71 -26.60
CA GLY A 12 26.77 20.19 -25.26
C GLY A 12 28.28 19.97 -25.06
N TYR A 13 28.99 19.50 -26.10
CA TYR A 13 30.43 19.26 -26.03
C TYR A 13 31.27 20.53 -25.89
N GLY A 14 30.82 21.66 -26.46
CA GLY A 14 31.51 22.96 -26.31
C GLY A 14 31.58 23.42 -24.84
N PHE A 15 30.59 23.16 -24.03
CA PHE A 15 30.59 23.54 -22.62
C PHE A 15 31.59 22.69 -21.81
N TYR A 16 31.63 21.40 -22.05
CA TYR A 16 32.61 20.51 -21.38
C TYR A 16 34.05 20.83 -21.82
N ALA A 17 34.24 21.21 -23.08
CA ALA A 17 35.56 21.66 -23.59
C ALA A 17 36.06 22.91 -22.84
N ILE A 18 35.17 23.90 -22.58
CA ILE A 18 35.52 25.10 -21.81
C ILE A 18 35.87 24.77 -20.35
N ILE A 19 35.14 23.87 -19.72
CA ILE A 19 35.43 23.42 -18.33
C ILE A 19 36.79 22.71 -18.28
N VAL A 20 37.08 21.86 -19.25
CA VAL A 20 38.37 21.15 -19.33
C VAL A 20 39.52 22.14 -19.56
N VAL A 21 39.35 23.12 -20.42
CA VAL A 21 40.37 24.17 -20.67
C VAL A 21 40.59 25.01 -19.40
N LEU A 22 39.53 25.43 -18.69
CA LEU A 22 39.64 26.13 -17.40
C LEU A 22 40.32 25.28 -16.34
N LEU A 23 40.01 23.99 -16.25
CA LEU A 23 40.60 23.07 -15.32
C LEU A 23 42.12 22.86 -15.63
N VAL A 24 42.47 22.72 -16.92
CA VAL A 24 43.87 22.62 -17.36
C VAL A 24 44.64 23.90 -17.04
N ILE A 25 44.06 25.08 -17.25
CA ILE A 25 44.67 26.37 -16.88
C ILE A 25 44.87 26.46 -15.37
N THR A 26 43.86 26.09 -14.57
CA THR A 26 43.93 26.12 -13.10
C THR A 26 44.99 25.15 -12.59
N VAL A 27 45.07 23.92 -13.12
CA VAL A 27 46.06 22.92 -12.78
C VAL A 27 47.45 23.37 -13.23
N SER A 28 47.58 24.00 -14.42
CA SER A 28 48.86 24.53 -14.91
C SER A 28 49.38 25.67 -14.04
N VAL A 29 48.53 26.53 -13.53
CA VAL A 29 48.87 27.61 -12.59
C VAL A 29 49.26 27.03 -11.21
N LEU A 30 48.59 25.99 -10.75
CA LEU A 30 48.93 25.31 -9.49
C LEU A 30 50.22 24.49 -9.58
N LEU A 31 50.54 23.93 -10.75
CA LEU A 31 51.80 23.17 -10.97
C LEU A 31 53.02 24.07 -11.22
N GLN A 32 52.84 25.40 -11.38
CA GLN A 32 53.93 26.37 -11.55
C GLN A 32 54.50 26.88 -10.23
N GLN A 33 54.23 26.23 -9.09
CA GLN A 33 54.95 26.45 -7.84
C GLN A 33 56.32 25.76 -7.91
N ASN A 34 57.33 26.61 -8.12
CA ASN A 34 58.73 26.22 -8.29
C ASN A 34 59.29 25.44 -7.09
N ASP A 35 60.16 24.46 -7.39
CA ASP A 35 61.07 23.82 -6.45
C ASP A 35 62.02 24.86 -5.84
N THR A 36 61.68 25.41 -4.71
CA THR A 36 62.61 26.18 -3.87
C THR A 36 63.15 25.24 -2.85
N THR A 37 64.49 25.02 -2.92
CA THR A 37 65.25 24.38 -1.83
C THR A 37 64.93 25.13 -0.54
N THR A 38 64.33 24.44 0.44
CA THR A 38 63.93 25.00 1.73
C THR A 38 65.14 25.31 2.58
N VAL A 39 65.61 26.56 2.55
CA VAL A 39 66.62 27.10 3.46
C VAL A 39 65.90 27.49 4.75
N THR A 40 66.47 27.19 5.92
CA THR A 40 65.88 27.54 7.21
C THR A 40 66.33 28.96 7.61
N TYR A 41 65.52 29.69 8.45
CA TYR A 41 65.83 31.03 8.91
C TYR A 41 67.20 31.08 9.65
N ALA A 42 67.52 30.05 10.44
CA ALA A 42 68.85 29.95 11.12
C ALA A 42 70.01 29.93 10.11
N GLN A 43 69.89 29.26 8.99
CA GLN A 43 70.93 29.26 7.93
C GLN A 43 71.05 30.62 7.23
N VAL A 44 69.94 31.40 7.18
CA VAL A 44 70.02 32.78 6.71
C VAL A 44 70.77 33.65 7.69
N VAL A 45 70.44 33.57 8.99
CA VAL A 45 71.16 34.31 10.06
C VAL A 45 72.66 33.95 10.06
N ASP A 46 73.00 32.64 10.06
CA ASP A 46 74.36 32.18 10.02
C ASP A 46 75.18 32.72 8.81
N ALA A 47 74.53 32.83 7.64
CA ALA A 47 75.15 33.35 6.43
C ALA A 47 75.52 34.84 6.52
N PHE A 48 74.71 35.63 7.22
CA PHE A 48 75.03 37.02 7.50
C PHE A 48 76.05 37.14 8.59
N GLU A 49 75.93 36.50 9.72
CA GLU A 49 76.89 36.56 10.83
C GLU A 49 78.31 36.08 10.45
N ASN A 50 78.41 35.06 9.58
CA ASN A 50 79.66 34.55 9.07
C ASN A 50 80.25 35.35 7.89
N LYS A 51 79.70 36.53 7.57
CA LYS A 51 80.16 37.45 6.51
C LYS A 51 80.21 36.82 5.12
N GLN A 52 79.26 35.89 4.85
CA GLN A 52 79.22 35.14 3.57
C GLN A 52 78.36 35.86 2.51
N VAL A 53 77.51 36.79 2.89
CA VAL A 53 76.55 37.48 1.96
C VAL A 53 77.29 38.71 1.34
N THR A 54 77.24 38.80 -0.01
CA THR A 54 77.79 39.89 -0.78
C THR A 54 76.73 40.88 -1.28
N GLU A 55 75.58 40.42 -1.63
CA GLU A 55 74.49 41.24 -2.06
C GLU A 55 73.17 40.59 -1.63
N PHE A 56 72.15 41.35 -1.32
CA PHE A 56 70.82 40.82 -1.12
C PHE A 56 69.72 41.78 -1.58
N VAL A 57 68.60 41.20 -2.01
CA VAL A 57 67.40 41.94 -2.44
C VAL A 57 66.21 41.34 -1.70
N ILE A 58 65.39 42.14 -1.08
CA ILE A 58 64.11 41.78 -0.50
C ILE A 58 63.05 42.30 -1.45
N LYS A 59 62.27 41.36 -2.01
CA LYS A 59 61.09 41.67 -2.85
C LYS A 59 59.84 41.19 -2.17
N ASP A 60 59.00 42.12 -1.71
CA ASP A 60 57.86 41.88 -0.80
C ASP A 60 58.32 41.17 0.47
N SER A 61 58.15 39.87 0.64
CA SER A 61 58.60 39.05 1.76
C SER A 61 59.71 38.04 1.35
N SER A 62 60.10 37.99 0.10
CA SER A 62 61.10 37.05 -0.41
C SER A 62 62.50 37.69 -0.36
N LEU A 63 63.36 37.14 0.48
CA LEU A 63 64.79 37.49 0.55
C LEU A 63 65.59 36.63 -0.44
N LYS A 64 66.33 37.30 -1.32
CA LYS A 64 67.29 36.68 -2.21
C LYS A 64 68.68 37.19 -1.90
N ALA A 65 69.51 36.38 -1.30
CA ALA A 65 70.89 36.70 -0.92
C ALA A 65 71.90 35.97 -1.80
N THR A 66 72.92 36.68 -2.27
CA THR A 66 74.02 36.14 -3.04
C THR A 66 75.29 35.96 -2.09
N LEU A 67 75.77 34.77 -2.02
CA LEU A 67 76.91 34.41 -1.19
C LEU A 67 78.24 34.65 -1.95
N LYS A 68 79.39 34.71 -1.20
CA LYS A 68 80.74 34.87 -1.76
C LYS A 68 81.17 33.75 -2.73
N ASP A 69 80.60 32.56 -2.59
CA ASP A 69 80.83 31.42 -3.49
C ASP A 69 79.93 31.49 -4.80
N GLY A 70 79.22 32.55 -5.01
CA GLY A 70 78.39 32.77 -6.17
C GLY A 70 77.00 32.09 -6.14
N LYS A 71 76.69 31.34 -5.07
CA LYS A 71 75.37 30.71 -4.91
C LYS A 71 74.38 31.73 -4.44
N THR A 72 73.16 31.58 -4.89
CA THR A 72 72.02 32.38 -4.44
C THR A 72 71.12 31.58 -3.49
N MET A 73 70.81 32.16 -2.35
CA MET A 73 69.91 31.65 -1.33
C MET A 73 68.60 32.47 -1.37
N THR A 74 67.46 31.75 -1.43
CA THR A 74 66.17 32.40 -1.41
C THR A 74 65.38 31.89 -0.20
N TYR A 75 64.84 32.83 0.59
CA TYR A 75 64.05 32.52 1.77
C TYR A 75 62.84 33.47 1.88
N GLU A 76 61.67 32.95 2.23
CA GLU A 76 60.46 33.75 2.41
C GLU A 76 60.38 34.19 3.88
N LEU A 77 60.57 35.46 4.11
CA LEU A 77 60.61 36.04 5.44
C LEU A 77 59.19 36.14 6.02
N PRO A 78 58.90 35.53 7.20
CA PRO A 78 57.64 35.69 7.88
C PRO A 78 57.31 37.15 8.22
N SER A 79 58.32 37.95 8.53
CA SER A 79 58.24 39.39 8.74
C SER A 79 59.59 40.03 8.36
N VAL A 80 59.52 41.02 7.49
CA VAL A 80 60.70 41.84 7.09
C VAL A 80 61.19 42.67 8.28
N GLU A 81 60.30 43.10 9.18
CA GLU A 81 60.61 43.85 10.36
C GLU A 81 61.44 43.02 11.36
N LEU A 82 61.07 41.76 11.55
CA LEU A 82 61.78 40.84 12.41
C LEU A 82 63.20 40.57 11.88
N PHE A 83 63.37 40.38 10.58
CA PHE A 83 64.67 40.23 9.92
C PHE A 83 65.61 41.44 10.15
N PHE A 84 65.08 42.66 10.04
CA PHE A 84 65.92 43.85 10.31
C PHE A 84 66.14 44.12 11.80
N ASN A 85 65.26 43.65 12.69
CA ASN A 85 65.53 43.67 14.14
C ASN A 85 66.65 42.72 14.53
N ASP A 86 66.70 41.53 13.97
CA ASP A 86 67.70 40.50 14.29
C ASP A 86 69.08 40.82 13.64
N LEU A 87 69.08 41.21 12.38
CA LEU A 87 70.29 41.34 11.57
C LEU A 87 70.68 42.77 11.17
N GLY A 88 69.84 43.76 11.53
CA GLY A 88 70.01 45.12 11.05
C GLY A 88 71.33 45.76 11.46
N ASP A 89 71.84 45.50 12.63
CA ASP A 89 73.10 46.03 13.10
C ASP A 89 74.29 45.30 12.43
N THR A 90 74.22 43.99 12.25
CA THR A 90 75.23 43.17 11.51
C THR A 90 75.31 43.63 10.06
N ILE A 91 74.19 43.84 9.38
CA ILE A 91 74.13 44.33 8.00
C ILE A 91 74.73 45.72 7.86
N ARG A 92 74.46 46.63 8.82
CA ARG A 92 75.03 48.03 8.80
C ARG A 92 76.58 47.97 9.02
N GLN A 93 77.08 47.08 9.89
CA GLN A 93 78.47 46.90 10.14
C GLN A 93 79.21 46.28 8.94
N GLU A 94 78.68 45.21 8.35
CA GLU A 94 79.21 44.58 7.16
C GLU A 94 79.19 45.46 5.90
N LYS A 95 78.17 46.35 5.78
CA LYS A 95 78.19 47.37 4.73
C LYS A 95 79.31 48.38 4.91
N LYS A 96 79.62 48.79 6.18
CA LYS A 96 80.77 49.68 6.49
C LYS A 96 82.07 49.01 6.27
N ASP A 97 82.16 47.69 6.56
CA ASP A 97 83.39 46.86 6.36
C ASP A 97 83.55 46.48 4.89
N GLY A 98 82.63 46.86 3.98
CA GLY A 98 82.74 46.57 2.55
C GLY A 98 82.44 45.10 2.16
N VAL A 99 81.90 44.29 3.06
CA VAL A 99 81.58 42.90 2.82
C VAL A 99 80.26 42.84 1.98
N ILE A 100 79.25 43.57 2.37
CA ILE A 100 78.00 43.72 1.59
C ILE A 100 78.22 44.88 0.62
N LYS A 101 78.17 44.54 -0.67
CA LYS A 101 78.38 45.55 -1.75
C LYS A 101 77.12 46.36 -1.99
N ASP A 102 76.02 45.67 -2.07
CA ASP A 102 74.74 46.34 -2.29
C ASP A 102 73.56 45.58 -1.69
N TYR A 103 72.49 46.29 -1.29
CA TYR A 103 71.21 45.71 -0.93
C TYR A 103 70.06 46.63 -1.33
N ASN A 104 68.97 46.01 -1.71
CA ASN A 104 67.76 46.75 -2.14
C ASN A 104 66.52 46.13 -1.59
N TRP A 105 65.50 46.95 -1.41
CA TRP A 105 64.15 46.54 -1.03
C TRP A 105 63.17 47.10 -2.04
N THR A 106 62.39 46.22 -2.74
CA THR A 106 61.45 46.61 -3.75
C THR A 106 60.09 46.02 -3.42
N LYS A 107 59.06 46.83 -3.52
CA LYS A 107 57.66 46.39 -3.41
C LYS A 107 57.11 46.19 -4.81
N THR A 108 56.43 45.04 -5.02
CA THR A 108 55.78 44.80 -6.31
C THR A 108 54.53 45.64 -6.43
N GLU A 109 54.51 46.60 -7.31
CA GLU A 109 53.28 47.32 -7.65
C GLU A 109 52.43 46.43 -8.59
N VAL A 110 51.34 45.87 -8.04
CA VAL A 110 50.35 45.13 -8.86
C VAL A 110 49.55 46.17 -9.65
N PRO A 111 49.54 46.07 -10.98
CA PRO A 111 48.77 47.05 -11.79
C PRO A 111 47.30 46.96 -11.41
N TRP A 112 46.62 48.10 -11.30
CA TRP A 112 45.24 48.24 -10.84
C TRP A 112 44.25 47.35 -11.63
N TRP A 113 44.52 47.05 -12.90
CA TRP A 113 43.71 46.17 -13.72
C TRP A 113 43.82 44.69 -13.26
N ALA A 114 44.89 44.24 -12.67
CA ALA A 114 45.03 42.84 -12.19
C ALA A 114 44.06 42.55 -11.04
N SER A 115 43.77 43.56 -10.21
CA SER A 115 42.78 43.48 -9.14
C SER A 115 41.33 43.43 -9.68
N ALA A 116 41.10 43.91 -10.92
CA ALA A 116 39.80 43.90 -11.57
C ALA A 116 39.45 42.57 -12.25
N ILE A 117 40.46 41.75 -12.57
CA ILE A 117 40.26 40.44 -13.27
C ILE A 117 39.26 39.52 -12.58
N PRO A 118 39.32 39.29 -11.24
CA PRO A 118 38.36 38.43 -10.57
C PRO A 118 36.91 38.91 -10.73
N TYR A 119 36.70 40.23 -10.70
CA TYR A 119 35.36 40.83 -10.84
C TYR A 119 34.85 40.73 -12.28
N VAL A 120 35.72 40.87 -13.29
CA VAL A 120 35.36 40.65 -14.69
C VAL A 120 35.00 39.20 -14.97
N ILE A 121 35.78 38.25 -14.42
CA ILE A 121 35.49 36.82 -14.51
C ILE A 121 34.15 36.51 -13.85
N MET A 122 33.89 37.05 -12.67
CA MET A 122 32.61 36.88 -11.95
C MET A 122 31.44 37.42 -12.78
N LEU A 123 31.57 38.59 -13.38
CA LEU A 123 30.56 39.21 -14.27
C LEU A 123 30.30 38.36 -15.53
N VAL A 124 31.35 37.81 -16.13
CA VAL A 124 31.21 36.92 -17.29
C VAL A 124 30.53 35.61 -16.90
N ILE A 125 30.89 35.02 -15.75
CA ILE A 125 30.23 33.78 -15.24
C ILE A 125 28.76 34.09 -14.91
N PHE A 126 28.46 35.20 -14.26
CA PHE A 126 27.11 35.63 -13.95
C PHE A 126 26.30 35.91 -15.23
N GLY A 127 26.87 36.58 -16.20
CA GLY A 127 26.24 36.85 -17.49
C GLY A 127 25.95 35.53 -18.28
N LEU A 128 26.90 34.58 -18.28
CA LEU A 128 26.72 33.26 -18.86
C LEU A 128 25.67 32.45 -18.13
N PHE A 129 25.64 32.51 -16.80
CA PHE A 129 24.62 31.86 -15.98
C PHE A 129 23.24 32.47 -16.26
N TRP A 130 23.14 33.80 -16.34
CA TRP A 130 21.92 34.52 -16.67
C TRP A 130 21.44 34.23 -18.10
N TYR A 131 22.36 34.25 -19.06
CA TYR A 131 22.07 33.85 -20.44
C TYR A 131 21.60 32.40 -20.54
N MET A 132 22.23 31.47 -19.80
CA MET A 132 21.85 30.05 -19.78
C MET A 132 20.49 29.85 -19.09
N MET A 133 20.17 30.60 -18.05
CA MET A 133 18.87 30.58 -17.38
C MET A 133 17.75 31.13 -18.29
N PHE A 134 18.02 32.22 -19.02
CA PHE A 134 17.03 32.82 -19.93
C PHE A 134 16.97 32.15 -21.31
N SER A 135 18.08 31.65 -21.84
CA SER A 135 18.06 30.95 -23.13
C SER A 135 17.46 29.54 -23.04
N ARG A 136 17.39 28.95 -21.84
CA ARG A 136 16.58 27.75 -21.51
C ARG A 136 15.13 28.06 -21.17
N GLY A 137 14.74 29.32 -21.12
CA GLY A 137 13.40 29.79 -20.75
C GLY A 137 12.27 29.39 -21.71
N ASP A 138 12.57 28.87 -22.88
CA ASP A 138 11.53 28.35 -23.80
C ASP A 138 11.10 26.90 -23.51
N GLY A 139 11.79 26.20 -22.60
CA GLY A 139 11.43 24.84 -22.14
C GLY A 139 11.07 24.73 -20.65
N GLY A 140 11.50 25.66 -19.79
CA GLY A 140 11.36 25.57 -18.31
C GLY A 140 10.06 26.14 -17.76
N GLY A 141 9.48 27.15 -18.41
CA GLY A 141 8.19 27.73 -18.00
C GLY A 141 6.98 26.82 -18.22
N ARG A 142 7.06 25.88 -19.17
CA ARG A 142 6.01 24.90 -19.40
C ARG A 142 5.98 23.77 -18.37
N GLY A 143 7.10 23.43 -17.74
CA GLY A 143 7.16 22.41 -16.68
C GLY A 143 6.51 22.87 -15.38
N ALA A 144 6.74 24.10 -14.97
CA ALA A 144 6.13 24.66 -13.75
C ALA A 144 4.62 24.91 -13.90
N MET A 145 4.14 25.22 -15.11
CA MET A 145 2.70 25.31 -15.41
C MET A 145 2.01 23.96 -15.59
N GLN A 146 2.74 22.86 -15.73
CA GLN A 146 2.15 21.52 -15.85
C GLN A 146 1.90 20.83 -14.50
N PHE A 147 2.46 21.30 -13.40
CA PHE A 147 2.22 20.74 -12.07
C PHE A 147 0.76 20.84 -11.61
N GLY A 148 -0.01 21.79 -12.10
CA GLY A 148 -1.44 21.97 -11.79
C GLY A 148 -2.42 21.33 -12.74
N LYS A 149 -1.97 20.68 -13.83
CA LYS A 149 -2.90 20.09 -14.81
C LYS A 149 -3.40 18.73 -14.34
N ALA A 150 -4.70 18.53 -14.41
CA ALA A 150 -5.34 17.26 -14.15
C ALA A 150 -4.84 16.18 -15.13
N ARG A 151 -4.44 15.01 -14.62
CA ARG A 151 -4.16 13.82 -15.44
C ARG A 151 -5.49 13.16 -15.81
N ILE A 152 -6.21 13.74 -16.74
CA ILE A 152 -7.50 13.23 -17.19
C ILE A 152 -7.26 11.99 -18.04
N LYS A 153 -7.79 10.84 -17.63
CA LYS A 153 -7.86 9.65 -18.48
C LYS A 153 -9.02 9.85 -19.46
N ASN A 154 -8.71 10.07 -20.72
CA ASN A 154 -9.72 10.10 -21.78
C ASN A 154 -10.00 8.65 -22.22
N ALA A 155 -11.22 8.19 -22.11
CA ALA A 155 -11.60 6.88 -22.62
C ALA A 155 -11.60 6.79 -24.17
N GLU A 156 -11.29 7.89 -24.88
CA GLU A 156 -11.06 7.87 -26.34
C GLU A 156 -9.84 7.01 -26.74
N ASP A 157 -8.89 6.75 -25.81
CA ASP A 157 -7.76 5.84 -26.02
C ASP A 157 -8.15 4.35 -25.85
N ASP A 158 -9.28 4.04 -25.23
CA ASP A 158 -9.80 2.67 -25.09
C ASP A 158 -10.64 2.31 -26.31
N LYS A 159 -10.10 1.45 -27.17
CA LYS A 159 -10.69 0.95 -28.43
C LYS A 159 -12.01 0.17 -28.24
N ARG A 160 -12.47 -0.07 -27.02
CA ARG A 160 -13.72 -0.76 -26.69
C ARG A 160 -14.68 0.20 -25.98
N HIS A 161 -15.75 0.57 -26.67
CA HIS A 161 -16.88 1.25 -26.03
C HIS A 161 -17.63 0.25 -25.14
N VAL A 162 -17.57 0.45 -23.83
CA VAL A 162 -18.38 -0.29 -22.85
C VAL A 162 -19.82 0.21 -22.93
N THR A 163 -20.77 -0.70 -23.05
CA THR A 163 -22.22 -0.39 -23.14
C THR A 163 -22.99 -1.10 -22.02
N PHE A 164 -24.29 -0.87 -21.91
CA PHE A 164 -25.14 -1.60 -20.95
C PHE A 164 -25.19 -3.11 -21.18
N GLN A 165 -24.78 -3.60 -22.35
CA GLN A 165 -24.64 -5.04 -22.62
C GLN A 165 -23.43 -5.68 -21.91
N ASP A 166 -22.48 -4.87 -21.50
CA ASP A 166 -21.30 -5.32 -20.75
C ASP A 166 -21.51 -5.25 -19.23
N VAL A 167 -22.63 -4.66 -18.79
CA VAL A 167 -23.06 -4.59 -17.39
C VAL A 167 -24.18 -5.60 -17.16
N ALA A 168 -24.00 -6.51 -16.22
CA ALA A 168 -25.00 -7.49 -15.83
C ALA A 168 -25.37 -7.31 -14.35
N GLY A 169 -26.54 -7.79 -13.95
CA GLY A 169 -26.99 -7.83 -12.55
C GLY A 169 -27.21 -6.47 -11.89
N ALA A 170 -27.63 -5.47 -12.68
CA ALA A 170 -27.92 -4.12 -12.22
C ALA A 170 -29.06 -3.52 -13.10
N ASP A 171 -30.16 -4.26 -13.27
CA ASP A 171 -31.18 -3.89 -14.23
C ASP A 171 -31.97 -2.65 -13.77
N GLU A 172 -32.24 -2.51 -12.48
CA GLU A 172 -32.91 -1.35 -11.89
C GLU A 172 -32.02 -0.10 -11.98
N GLU A 173 -30.75 -0.21 -11.67
CA GLU A 173 -29.76 0.89 -11.75
C GLU A 173 -29.58 1.34 -13.22
N LYS A 174 -29.58 0.38 -14.18
CA LYS A 174 -29.55 0.71 -15.61
C LYS A 174 -30.78 1.48 -16.02
N ALA A 175 -31.97 1.01 -15.65
CA ALA A 175 -33.23 1.68 -15.97
C ALA A 175 -33.26 3.12 -15.41
N GLU A 176 -32.73 3.31 -14.19
CA GLU A 176 -32.61 4.63 -13.60
C GLU A 176 -31.65 5.55 -14.34
N LEU A 177 -30.56 4.99 -14.87
CA LEU A 177 -29.54 5.74 -15.61
C LEU A 177 -29.87 5.91 -17.11
N GLU A 178 -30.82 5.14 -17.67
CA GLU A 178 -31.30 5.31 -19.04
C GLU A 178 -31.91 6.71 -19.28
N GLU A 179 -32.54 7.31 -18.28
CA GLU A 179 -33.02 8.69 -18.38
C GLU A 179 -31.87 9.68 -18.67
N ILE A 180 -30.70 9.44 -18.10
CA ILE A 180 -29.50 10.26 -18.31
C ILE A 180 -28.99 10.07 -19.73
N VAL A 181 -28.92 8.81 -20.19
CA VAL A 181 -28.57 8.47 -21.57
C VAL A 181 -29.47 9.13 -22.57
N GLU A 182 -30.81 9.04 -22.34
CA GLU A 182 -31.82 9.65 -23.22
C GLU A 182 -31.67 11.19 -23.26
N PHE A 183 -31.41 11.80 -22.10
CA PHE A 183 -31.13 13.24 -22.06
C PHE A 183 -29.90 13.64 -22.84
N LEU A 184 -28.77 12.92 -22.69
CA LEU A 184 -27.56 13.23 -23.42
C LEU A 184 -27.74 13.06 -24.94
N LYS A 185 -28.55 12.08 -25.36
CA LYS A 185 -28.92 11.86 -26.77
C LYS A 185 -29.89 12.92 -27.30
N ASN A 186 -30.90 13.29 -26.51
CA ASN A 186 -32.02 14.15 -26.94
C ASN A 186 -32.41 15.19 -25.89
N PRO A 187 -31.57 16.19 -25.57
CA PRO A 187 -31.85 17.16 -24.50
C PRO A 187 -33.11 18.01 -24.75
N GLN A 188 -33.48 18.22 -26.01
CA GLN A 188 -34.65 19.03 -26.37
C GLN A 188 -35.98 18.43 -25.90
N LYS A 189 -36.15 17.11 -25.86
CA LYS A 189 -37.33 16.42 -25.38
C LYS A 189 -37.69 16.82 -23.94
N PHE A 190 -36.66 16.92 -23.11
CA PHE A 190 -36.83 17.24 -21.67
C PHE A 190 -37.00 18.73 -21.42
N THR A 191 -36.28 19.58 -22.14
CA THR A 191 -36.38 21.03 -22.00
C THR A 191 -37.72 21.59 -22.48
N GLN A 192 -38.33 21.00 -23.50
CA GLN A 192 -39.66 21.40 -23.98
C GLN A 192 -40.78 21.19 -22.99
N ILE A 193 -40.66 20.17 -22.13
CA ILE A 193 -41.65 19.87 -21.07
C ILE A 193 -41.32 20.64 -19.79
N GLY A 194 -40.16 21.32 -19.72
CA GLY A 194 -39.68 22.04 -18.53
C GLY A 194 -39.05 21.16 -17.46
N ALA A 195 -38.69 19.91 -17.80
CA ALA A 195 -37.99 19.02 -16.89
C ALA A 195 -36.58 19.52 -16.58
N ARG A 196 -36.19 19.44 -15.31
CA ARG A 196 -34.83 19.76 -14.86
C ARG A 196 -34.08 18.46 -14.61
N ILE A 197 -33.02 18.24 -15.36
CA ILE A 197 -32.21 17.07 -15.20
C ILE A 197 -31.14 17.29 -14.10
N PRO A 198 -30.85 16.26 -13.31
CA PRO A 198 -29.79 16.35 -12.30
C PRO A 198 -28.47 16.63 -12.97
N LYS A 199 -27.76 17.65 -12.49
CA LYS A 199 -26.37 17.97 -12.95
C LYS A 199 -25.38 16.92 -12.51
N GLY A 200 -25.69 16.21 -11.41
CA GLY A 200 -24.83 15.18 -10.86
C GLY A 200 -25.60 13.99 -10.32
N VAL A 201 -25.01 12.83 -10.47
CA VAL A 201 -25.49 11.53 -9.96
C VAL A 201 -24.41 10.94 -9.08
N LEU A 202 -24.79 10.45 -7.92
CA LEU A 202 -23.89 9.76 -6.99
C LEU A 202 -24.19 8.25 -7.02
N LEU A 203 -23.22 7.45 -7.42
CA LEU A 203 -23.27 6.00 -7.32
C LEU A 203 -22.74 5.60 -5.94
N VAL A 204 -23.57 4.95 -5.15
CA VAL A 204 -23.24 4.54 -3.78
C VAL A 204 -23.29 3.02 -3.68
N GLY A 205 -22.39 2.39 -2.96
CA GLY A 205 -22.46 0.94 -2.70
C GLY A 205 -21.13 0.34 -2.31
N PRO A 206 -21.12 -0.94 -1.94
CA PRO A 206 -19.89 -1.66 -1.57
C PRO A 206 -18.84 -1.64 -2.67
N PRO A 207 -17.55 -1.83 -2.34
CA PRO A 207 -16.50 -1.97 -3.34
C PRO A 207 -16.76 -3.21 -4.22
N GLY A 208 -16.30 -3.16 -5.48
CA GLY A 208 -16.42 -4.30 -6.39
C GLY A 208 -17.79 -4.48 -7.08
N THR A 209 -18.80 -3.66 -6.79
CA THR A 209 -20.16 -3.77 -7.37
C THR A 209 -20.29 -3.21 -8.79
N GLY A 210 -19.21 -2.68 -9.38
CA GLY A 210 -19.22 -2.23 -10.78
C GLY A 210 -19.62 -0.77 -11.01
N LYS A 211 -19.59 0.11 -9.98
CA LYS A 211 -19.93 1.55 -10.09
C LYS A 211 -19.19 2.26 -11.22
N THR A 212 -17.89 2.07 -11.32
CA THR A 212 -17.04 2.65 -12.38
C THR A 212 -17.39 2.09 -13.76
N LEU A 213 -17.70 0.79 -13.83
CA LEU A 213 -18.14 0.12 -15.07
C LEU A 213 -19.49 0.67 -15.54
N LEU A 214 -20.43 0.83 -14.62
CA LEU A 214 -21.77 1.39 -14.91
C LEU A 214 -21.67 2.83 -15.42
N ALA A 215 -20.85 3.68 -14.81
CA ALA A 215 -20.61 5.05 -15.26
C ALA A 215 -20.01 5.09 -16.69
N ARG A 216 -19.07 4.18 -17.00
CA ARG A 216 -18.52 4.02 -18.35
C ARG A 216 -19.57 3.56 -19.35
N ALA A 217 -20.43 2.64 -18.94
CA ALA A 217 -21.50 2.13 -19.79
C ALA A 217 -22.52 3.22 -20.15
N VAL A 218 -22.87 4.11 -19.21
CA VAL A 218 -23.71 5.28 -19.46
C VAL A 218 -23.11 6.17 -20.56
N ALA A 219 -21.81 6.45 -20.48
CA ALA A 219 -21.12 7.27 -21.47
C ALA A 219 -21.04 6.60 -22.86
N GLY A 220 -20.74 5.30 -22.88
CA GLY A 220 -20.69 4.52 -24.11
C GLY A 220 -22.06 4.37 -24.77
N GLU A 221 -23.13 4.15 -23.98
CA GLU A 221 -24.51 4.08 -24.45
C GLU A 221 -25.02 5.44 -24.99
N ALA A 222 -24.61 6.53 -24.31
CA ALA A 222 -24.92 7.88 -24.77
C ALA A 222 -24.05 8.33 -25.96
N GLY A 223 -22.94 7.68 -26.24
CA GLY A 223 -21.97 8.05 -27.28
C GLY A 223 -21.26 9.37 -27.01
N VAL A 224 -21.00 9.69 -25.74
CA VAL A 224 -20.37 10.95 -25.30
C VAL A 224 -18.99 10.71 -24.69
N PRO A 225 -18.07 11.70 -24.73
CA PRO A 225 -16.78 11.62 -24.07
C PRO A 225 -16.89 11.35 -22.57
N PHE A 226 -16.04 10.45 -22.07
CA PHE A 226 -15.93 10.09 -20.66
C PHE A 226 -14.59 10.59 -20.09
N LEU A 227 -14.68 11.55 -19.16
CA LEU A 227 -13.55 12.18 -18.52
C LEU A 227 -13.44 11.65 -17.07
N SER A 228 -12.50 10.77 -16.81
CA SER A 228 -12.38 10.10 -15.50
C SER A 228 -11.20 10.62 -14.70
N ILE A 229 -11.42 10.83 -13.40
CA ILE A 229 -10.41 11.18 -12.41
C ILE A 229 -10.74 10.47 -11.09
N SER A 230 -9.73 10.16 -10.28
CA SER A 230 -9.93 9.72 -8.90
C SER A 230 -10.02 10.93 -7.95
N GLY A 231 -10.89 10.87 -6.95
CA GLY A 231 -10.94 11.88 -5.88
C GLY A 231 -9.60 12.05 -5.16
N SER A 232 -8.82 10.97 -5.05
CA SER A 232 -7.47 11.03 -4.49
C SER A 232 -6.49 11.88 -5.32
N ASP A 233 -6.69 11.98 -6.65
CA ASP A 233 -5.86 12.81 -7.52
C ASP A 233 -6.01 14.32 -7.25
N PHE A 234 -7.05 14.72 -6.54
CA PHE A 234 -7.25 16.12 -6.13
C PHE A 234 -6.55 16.46 -4.82
N VAL A 235 -6.13 15.46 -4.04
CA VAL A 235 -5.48 15.67 -2.74
C VAL A 235 -3.97 15.75 -2.96
N GLU A 236 -3.41 16.93 -2.73
CA GLU A 236 -1.97 17.19 -2.88
C GLU A 236 -1.45 17.93 -1.65
N LEU A 237 -0.12 17.94 -1.47
CA LEU A 237 0.52 18.63 -0.35
C LEU A 237 0.56 20.17 -0.52
N TYR A 238 0.35 20.65 -1.76
CA TYR A 238 0.45 22.08 -2.09
C TYR A 238 -0.93 22.72 -2.19
N VAL A 239 -1.17 23.74 -1.38
CA VAL A 239 -2.44 24.48 -1.34
C VAL A 239 -2.80 25.06 -2.72
N GLY A 240 -4.02 24.80 -3.17
CA GLY A 240 -4.58 25.32 -4.42
C GLY A 240 -4.35 24.48 -5.66
N VAL A 241 -3.53 23.40 -5.61
CA VAL A 241 -3.30 22.50 -6.75
C VAL A 241 -4.56 21.68 -7.04
N GLY A 242 -5.20 21.12 -6.02
CA GLY A 242 -6.46 20.38 -6.15
C GLY A 242 -7.57 21.24 -6.78
N ALA A 243 -7.76 22.46 -6.30
CA ALA A 243 -8.72 23.40 -6.87
C ALA A 243 -8.39 23.76 -8.34
N SER A 244 -7.12 23.85 -8.72
CA SER A 244 -6.71 24.04 -10.12
C SER A 244 -7.08 22.85 -11.00
N ARG A 245 -6.86 21.62 -10.52
CA ARG A 245 -7.21 20.38 -11.23
C ARG A 245 -8.73 20.27 -11.43
N VAL A 246 -9.52 20.66 -10.43
CA VAL A 246 -10.99 20.73 -10.56
C VAL A 246 -11.36 21.67 -11.70
N ARG A 247 -10.85 22.90 -11.73
CA ARG A 247 -11.12 23.85 -12.80
C ARG A 247 -10.71 23.34 -14.18
N ASP A 248 -9.55 22.71 -14.28
CA ASP A 248 -9.07 22.14 -15.54
C ASP A 248 -9.97 21.02 -16.04
N LEU A 249 -10.39 20.09 -15.16
CA LEU A 249 -11.30 19.00 -15.49
C LEU A 249 -12.63 19.53 -16.04
N PHE A 250 -13.26 20.45 -15.32
CA PHE A 250 -14.52 21.05 -15.73
C PHE A 250 -14.37 21.93 -16.97
N GLY A 251 -13.25 22.61 -17.13
CA GLY A 251 -12.90 23.36 -18.33
C GLY A 251 -12.75 22.47 -19.57
N GLU A 252 -12.17 21.29 -19.44
CA GLU A 252 -12.06 20.30 -20.52
C GLU A 252 -13.44 19.68 -20.83
N ALA A 253 -14.26 19.39 -19.81
CA ALA A 253 -15.60 18.87 -19.99
C ALA A 253 -16.50 19.85 -20.77
N LYS A 254 -16.44 21.14 -20.47
CA LYS A 254 -17.16 22.19 -21.21
C LYS A 254 -16.75 22.26 -22.67
N LYS A 255 -15.48 22.08 -23.00
CA LYS A 255 -14.98 22.08 -24.39
C LYS A 255 -15.45 20.87 -25.18
N LYS A 256 -15.69 19.73 -24.51
CA LYS A 256 -16.08 18.46 -25.11
C LYS A 256 -17.57 18.16 -24.98
N SER A 257 -18.38 19.14 -24.56
CA SER A 257 -19.82 18.97 -24.36
C SER A 257 -20.55 18.54 -25.67
N PRO A 258 -21.49 17.55 -25.61
CA PRO A 258 -21.95 16.83 -24.42
C PRO A 258 -20.93 15.82 -23.90
N ALA A 259 -20.73 15.74 -22.57
CA ALA A 259 -19.72 14.90 -21.96
C ALA A 259 -20.14 14.43 -20.55
N ILE A 260 -19.57 13.31 -20.10
CA ILE A 260 -19.65 12.82 -18.74
C ILE A 260 -18.33 13.04 -18.03
N VAL A 261 -18.39 13.69 -16.86
CA VAL A 261 -17.29 13.76 -15.90
C VAL A 261 -17.50 12.68 -14.85
N PHE A 262 -16.55 11.79 -14.67
CA PHE A 262 -16.60 10.77 -13.64
C PHE A 262 -15.55 11.01 -12.56
N ILE A 263 -15.99 11.04 -11.30
CA ILE A 263 -15.12 11.20 -10.13
C ILE A 263 -15.25 9.94 -9.28
N ASP A 264 -14.24 9.09 -9.32
CA ASP A 264 -14.19 7.91 -8.47
C ASP A 264 -13.69 8.27 -7.07
N GLU A 265 -14.11 7.52 -6.04
CA GLU A 265 -13.70 7.75 -4.65
C GLU A 265 -13.88 9.22 -4.22
N ILE A 266 -15.06 9.78 -4.47
CA ILE A 266 -15.34 11.21 -4.15
C ILE A 266 -15.18 11.51 -2.66
N ASP A 267 -15.28 10.51 -1.79
CA ASP A 267 -15.07 10.59 -0.35
C ASP A 267 -13.65 11.02 0.04
N ALA A 268 -12.66 10.84 -0.83
CA ALA A 268 -11.31 11.34 -0.62
C ALA A 268 -11.28 12.89 -0.47
N VAL A 269 -12.18 13.60 -1.18
CA VAL A 269 -12.28 15.07 -1.18
C VAL A 269 -13.54 15.55 -0.46
N GLY A 270 -14.61 14.78 -0.55
CA GLY A 270 -15.96 15.15 -0.12
C GLY A 270 -16.27 14.90 1.36
N ARG A 271 -15.30 14.55 2.18
CA ARG A 271 -15.49 14.24 3.61
C ARG A 271 -15.96 15.46 4.41
N HIS A 272 -16.79 15.22 5.45
CA HIS A 272 -17.26 16.20 6.44
C HIS A 272 -16.11 17.08 6.98
N ARG A 273 -16.41 18.36 7.23
CA ARG A 273 -15.53 19.32 7.85
C ARG A 273 -15.26 18.92 9.30
N GLY A 274 -14.08 18.43 9.60
CA GLY A 274 -13.67 18.10 10.96
C GLY A 274 -12.72 19.18 11.52
N ALA A 275 -12.83 19.51 12.79
CA ALA A 275 -11.92 20.40 13.48
C ALA A 275 -10.57 19.69 13.75
N GLY A 276 -9.78 19.44 12.72
CA GLY A 276 -8.45 18.85 12.82
C GLY A 276 -7.36 19.93 12.78
N LEU A 277 -6.46 19.92 13.76
CA LEU A 277 -5.24 20.72 13.78
C LEU A 277 -4.21 20.14 12.80
N GLY A 278 -4.20 20.60 11.53
CA GLY A 278 -3.17 20.18 10.56
C GLY A 278 -3.40 20.76 9.16
N GLY A 279 -2.35 21.30 8.54
CA GLY A 279 -2.39 22.02 7.25
C GLY A 279 -2.85 21.24 6.01
N GLY A 280 -3.16 19.95 6.13
CA GLY A 280 -3.74 19.15 5.03
C GLY A 280 -5.28 19.25 4.92
N HIS A 281 -5.94 19.85 5.89
CA HIS A 281 -7.41 20.03 5.87
C HIS A 281 -7.82 21.23 5.00
N ASP A 282 -7.07 22.31 5.02
CA ASP A 282 -7.37 23.54 4.28
C ASP A 282 -7.37 23.31 2.76
N GLU A 283 -6.49 22.44 2.27
CA GLU A 283 -6.40 22.13 0.84
C GLU A 283 -7.60 21.31 0.36
N ARG A 284 -8.03 20.30 1.15
CA ARG A 284 -9.23 19.49 0.83
C ARG A 284 -10.49 20.35 0.84
N GLU A 285 -10.65 21.23 1.84
CA GLU A 285 -11.80 22.14 1.89
C GLU A 285 -11.81 23.11 0.71
N GLN A 286 -10.66 23.66 0.33
CA GLN A 286 -10.55 24.53 -0.83
C GLN A 286 -10.92 23.78 -2.12
N THR A 287 -10.50 22.54 -2.24
CA THR A 287 -10.80 21.68 -3.40
C THR A 287 -12.27 21.33 -3.45
N LEU A 288 -12.85 20.93 -2.30
CA LEU A 288 -14.30 20.69 -2.18
C LEU A 288 -15.12 21.93 -2.55
N ASN A 289 -14.77 23.08 -1.99
CA ASN A 289 -15.45 24.34 -2.30
C ASN A 289 -15.35 24.66 -3.80
N GLN A 290 -14.22 24.43 -4.44
CA GLN A 290 -14.06 24.63 -5.88
C GLN A 290 -14.95 23.67 -6.67
N LEU A 291 -15.04 22.39 -6.26
CA LEU A 291 -15.94 21.40 -6.88
C LEU A 291 -17.41 21.86 -6.79
N LEU A 292 -17.83 22.33 -5.61
CA LEU A 292 -19.18 22.86 -5.42
C LEU A 292 -19.46 24.08 -6.31
N VAL A 293 -18.50 25.01 -6.44
CA VAL A 293 -18.60 26.19 -7.31
C VAL A 293 -18.71 25.79 -8.78
N GLU A 294 -17.89 24.84 -9.25
CA GLU A 294 -17.96 24.37 -10.63
C GLU A 294 -19.32 23.70 -10.93
N MET A 295 -19.81 22.84 -10.02
CA MET A 295 -21.13 22.19 -10.17
C MET A 295 -22.28 23.20 -10.16
N ASP A 296 -22.23 24.21 -9.30
CA ASP A 296 -23.25 25.28 -9.27
C ASP A 296 -23.15 26.17 -10.51
N GLY A 297 -21.93 26.37 -11.04
CA GLY A 297 -21.64 27.22 -12.20
C GLY A 297 -22.11 26.67 -13.55
N PHE A 298 -22.54 25.41 -13.62
CA PHE A 298 -23.12 24.87 -14.85
C PHE A 298 -24.53 25.44 -15.10
N GLY A 299 -24.76 25.94 -16.29
CA GLY A 299 -26.10 26.25 -16.79
C GLY A 299 -26.89 24.94 -17.05
N ALA A 300 -28.22 25.01 -16.95
CA ALA A 300 -29.10 23.84 -17.16
C ALA A 300 -28.94 23.17 -18.55
N ASN A 301 -28.22 23.81 -19.48
CA ASN A 301 -28.16 23.40 -20.90
C ASN A 301 -26.68 23.18 -21.38
N GLU A 302 -25.72 23.10 -20.48
CA GLU A 302 -24.32 22.94 -20.90
C GLU A 302 -23.95 21.51 -21.35
N GLY A 303 -24.87 20.54 -21.22
CA GLY A 303 -24.68 19.15 -21.71
C GLY A 303 -23.61 18.35 -20.96
N VAL A 304 -23.12 18.83 -19.81
CA VAL A 304 -22.17 18.12 -18.98
C VAL A 304 -22.89 17.53 -17.76
N ILE A 305 -22.72 16.23 -17.56
CA ILE A 305 -23.24 15.51 -16.38
C ILE A 305 -22.05 14.98 -15.57
N VAL A 306 -22.11 15.18 -14.25
CA VAL A 306 -21.10 14.68 -13.32
C VAL A 306 -21.62 13.41 -12.67
N ILE A 307 -20.92 12.30 -12.82
CA ILE A 307 -21.18 11.06 -12.09
C ILE A 307 -20.08 10.88 -11.07
N ALA A 308 -20.41 10.72 -9.80
CA ALA A 308 -19.42 10.41 -8.76
C ALA A 308 -19.70 9.02 -8.17
N ALA A 309 -18.67 8.35 -7.69
CA ALA A 309 -18.80 7.07 -7.01
C ALA A 309 -18.16 7.14 -5.61
N THR A 310 -18.80 6.49 -4.64
CA THR A 310 -18.28 6.32 -3.28
C THR A 310 -18.67 4.97 -2.69
N ASN A 311 -17.84 4.46 -1.81
CA ASN A 311 -18.16 3.30 -0.98
C ASN A 311 -18.74 3.72 0.38
N ARG A 312 -18.62 5.02 0.75
CA ARG A 312 -19.00 5.56 2.06
C ARG A 312 -19.78 6.86 1.90
N GLN A 313 -21.09 6.74 1.79
CA GLN A 313 -21.97 7.92 1.74
C GLN A 313 -22.03 8.67 3.08
N ASP A 314 -21.88 7.94 4.18
CA ASP A 314 -21.97 8.41 5.57
C ASP A 314 -20.99 9.51 5.90
N ILE A 315 -19.83 9.54 5.27
CA ILE A 315 -18.77 10.52 5.53
C ILE A 315 -18.82 11.75 4.60
N LEU A 316 -19.71 11.76 3.61
CA LEU A 316 -19.78 12.87 2.64
C LEU A 316 -20.39 14.14 3.25
N ASP A 317 -19.85 15.30 2.88
CA ASP A 317 -20.41 16.62 3.25
C ASP A 317 -21.84 16.75 2.67
N PRO A 318 -22.87 17.03 3.50
CA PRO A 318 -24.24 17.21 3.05
C PRO A 318 -24.41 18.27 1.96
N ALA A 319 -23.48 19.20 1.84
CA ALA A 319 -23.48 20.20 0.77
C ALA A 319 -23.35 19.57 -0.62
N LEU A 320 -22.68 18.41 -0.76
CA LEU A 320 -22.61 17.68 -2.01
C LEU A 320 -23.93 17.07 -2.43
N LEU A 321 -24.75 16.65 -1.46
CA LEU A 321 -26.01 15.92 -1.68
C LEU A 321 -27.22 16.84 -1.93
N ARG A 322 -26.99 18.17 -1.94
CA ARG A 322 -28.07 19.14 -2.17
C ARG A 322 -28.57 19.11 -3.62
N PRO A 323 -29.87 19.40 -3.86
CA PRO A 323 -30.41 19.59 -5.20
C PRO A 323 -29.58 20.61 -6.01
N GLY A 324 -29.30 20.29 -7.27
CA GLY A 324 -28.39 21.09 -8.13
C GLY A 324 -26.96 20.61 -8.16
N ARG A 325 -26.60 19.65 -7.29
CA ARG A 325 -25.31 18.95 -7.22
C ARG A 325 -25.56 17.44 -7.39
N PHE A 326 -25.13 16.59 -6.47
CA PHE A 326 -25.44 15.14 -6.48
C PHE A 326 -26.81 14.89 -5.86
N GLY A 327 -27.85 15.52 -6.42
CA GLY A 327 -29.24 15.40 -5.94
C GLY A 327 -29.89 14.05 -6.26
N ARG A 328 -29.30 13.27 -7.16
CA ARG A 328 -29.73 11.90 -7.49
C ARG A 328 -28.71 10.92 -6.97
N GLN A 329 -29.17 9.93 -6.22
CA GLN A 329 -28.33 8.88 -5.66
C GLN A 329 -28.83 7.54 -6.17
N VAL A 330 -27.94 6.74 -6.75
CA VAL A 330 -28.19 5.39 -7.23
C VAL A 330 -27.40 4.43 -6.38
N TYR A 331 -28.11 3.54 -5.69
CA TYR A 331 -27.48 2.54 -4.84
C TYR A 331 -27.15 1.28 -5.65
N VAL A 332 -25.86 0.98 -5.81
CA VAL A 332 -25.37 -0.20 -6.53
C VAL A 332 -24.98 -1.25 -5.50
N GLY A 333 -25.90 -2.14 -5.19
CA GLY A 333 -25.73 -3.19 -4.19
C GLY A 333 -24.93 -4.40 -4.66
N ALA A 334 -24.78 -5.40 -3.78
CA ALA A 334 -24.35 -6.72 -4.20
C ALA A 334 -25.45 -7.34 -5.08
N PRO A 335 -25.10 -8.06 -6.16
CA PRO A 335 -26.06 -8.65 -7.07
C PRO A 335 -26.84 -9.80 -6.41
N ASP A 336 -28.11 -9.94 -6.77
CA ASP A 336 -28.94 -11.10 -6.44
C ASP A 336 -28.46 -12.38 -7.19
N MET A 337 -29.06 -13.51 -6.92
CA MET A 337 -28.66 -14.80 -7.53
C MET A 337 -28.70 -14.74 -9.07
N LYS A 338 -29.74 -14.14 -9.65
CA LYS A 338 -29.87 -14.00 -11.11
C LYS A 338 -28.81 -13.06 -11.66
N GLY A 339 -28.57 -11.94 -10.98
CA GLY A 339 -27.54 -10.98 -11.34
C GLY A 339 -26.15 -11.60 -11.30
N ARG A 340 -25.84 -12.46 -10.29
CA ARG A 340 -24.57 -13.18 -10.24
C ARG A 340 -24.40 -14.15 -11.40
N GLU A 341 -25.45 -14.90 -11.75
CA GLU A 341 -25.43 -15.78 -12.92
C GLU A 341 -25.14 -15.00 -14.21
N ASP A 342 -25.78 -13.85 -14.40
CA ASP A 342 -25.58 -13.03 -15.59
C ASP A 342 -24.20 -12.38 -15.61
N ILE A 343 -23.66 -11.95 -14.44
CA ILE A 343 -22.29 -11.46 -14.29
C ILE A 343 -21.29 -12.57 -14.62
N LEU A 344 -21.49 -13.79 -14.12
CA LEU A 344 -20.65 -14.94 -14.44
C LEU A 344 -20.61 -15.19 -15.95
N LYS A 345 -21.76 -15.14 -16.64
CA LYS A 345 -21.84 -15.29 -18.11
C LYS A 345 -21.05 -14.20 -18.85
N VAL A 346 -21.07 -12.96 -18.34
CA VAL A 346 -20.29 -11.85 -18.92
C VAL A 346 -18.79 -12.11 -18.76
N HIS A 347 -18.34 -12.47 -17.56
CA HIS A 347 -16.92 -12.75 -17.27
C HIS A 347 -16.42 -14.09 -17.85
N ALA A 348 -17.34 -14.98 -18.24
CA ALA A 348 -17.03 -16.21 -18.96
C ALA A 348 -16.65 -15.95 -20.43
N ARG A 349 -16.99 -14.79 -20.99
CA ARG A 349 -16.65 -14.46 -22.38
C ARG A 349 -15.15 -14.53 -22.60
N GLY A 350 -14.73 -15.37 -23.55
CA GLY A 350 -13.30 -15.58 -23.90
C GLY A 350 -12.55 -16.61 -23.06
N LYS A 351 -13.21 -17.27 -22.10
CA LYS A 351 -12.69 -18.43 -21.36
C LYS A 351 -13.33 -19.71 -21.90
N GLN A 352 -12.64 -20.83 -21.80
CA GLN A 352 -13.14 -22.13 -22.27
C GLN A 352 -13.53 -23.01 -21.07
N PHE A 353 -14.81 -23.34 -20.98
CA PHE A 353 -15.38 -24.15 -19.92
C PHE A 353 -15.72 -25.56 -20.41
N ASP A 354 -15.65 -26.52 -19.49
CA ASP A 354 -16.18 -27.85 -19.70
C ASP A 354 -17.74 -27.81 -19.70
N PRO A 355 -18.42 -28.71 -20.44
CA PRO A 355 -19.87 -28.82 -20.42
C PRO A 355 -20.50 -29.16 -19.05
N ASP A 356 -19.75 -29.61 -18.07
CA ASP A 356 -20.19 -29.87 -16.70
C ASP A 356 -20.43 -28.58 -15.89
N VAL A 357 -19.87 -27.43 -16.32
CA VAL A 357 -19.95 -26.16 -15.60
C VAL A 357 -21.36 -25.59 -15.66
N ARG A 358 -21.96 -25.41 -14.50
CA ARG A 358 -23.29 -24.82 -14.32
C ARG A 358 -23.21 -23.49 -13.59
N PHE A 359 -23.41 -22.39 -14.32
CA PHE A 359 -23.36 -21.04 -13.75
C PHE A 359 -24.47 -20.76 -12.73
N ASP A 360 -25.63 -21.42 -12.85
CA ASP A 360 -26.71 -21.35 -11.87
C ASP A 360 -26.29 -21.90 -10.50
N SER A 361 -25.55 -23.03 -10.50
CA SER A 361 -25.01 -23.64 -9.29
C SER A 361 -23.96 -22.73 -8.64
N ILE A 362 -23.03 -22.18 -9.45
CA ILE A 362 -22.02 -21.26 -8.97
C ILE A 362 -22.66 -19.98 -8.39
N ALA A 363 -23.69 -19.44 -9.04
CA ALA A 363 -24.41 -18.26 -8.56
C ALA A 363 -25.08 -18.52 -7.19
N LYS A 364 -25.62 -19.72 -6.96
CA LYS A 364 -26.15 -20.13 -5.65
C LYS A 364 -25.06 -20.16 -4.58
N SER A 365 -23.93 -20.79 -4.88
CA SER A 365 -22.84 -20.96 -3.93
C SER A 365 -22.11 -19.65 -3.60
N THR A 366 -22.24 -18.61 -4.44
CA THR A 366 -21.53 -17.33 -4.30
C THR A 366 -22.41 -16.22 -3.71
N ALA A 367 -23.32 -16.56 -2.79
CA ALA A 367 -24.13 -15.55 -2.08
C ALA A 367 -23.23 -14.48 -1.45
N GLY A 368 -23.59 -13.20 -1.64
CA GLY A 368 -22.81 -12.05 -1.13
C GLY A 368 -21.59 -11.65 -1.97
N PHE A 369 -21.22 -12.38 -3.02
CA PHE A 369 -20.14 -12.00 -3.91
C PHE A 369 -20.54 -10.79 -4.75
N THR A 370 -19.58 -9.87 -4.92
CA THR A 370 -19.69 -8.75 -5.85
C THR A 370 -19.26 -9.16 -7.26
N GLY A 371 -19.48 -8.28 -8.24
CA GLY A 371 -19.02 -8.53 -9.61
C GLY A 371 -17.51 -8.76 -9.72
N ALA A 372 -16.72 -8.04 -8.91
CA ALA A 372 -15.27 -8.22 -8.87
C ALA A 372 -14.84 -9.55 -8.25
N ASP A 373 -15.57 -10.04 -7.23
CA ASP A 373 -15.30 -11.34 -6.62
C ASP A 373 -15.58 -12.48 -7.61
N LEU A 374 -16.69 -12.36 -8.38
CA LEU A 374 -17.04 -13.33 -9.43
C LEU A 374 -16.04 -13.34 -10.59
N GLU A 375 -15.55 -12.17 -11.00
CA GLU A 375 -14.47 -12.07 -11.98
C GLU A 375 -13.20 -12.76 -11.49
N ASN A 376 -12.82 -12.48 -10.24
CA ASN A 376 -11.65 -13.08 -9.59
C ASN A 376 -11.80 -14.60 -9.47
N LEU A 377 -12.98 -15.11 -9.09
CA LEU A 377 -13.26 -16.53 -9.00
C LEU A 377 -13.01 -17.24 -10.34
N LEU A 378 -13.58 -16.74 -11.43
CA LEU A 378 -13.40 -17.33 -12.75
C LEU A 378 -11.96 -17.19 -13.28
N ASN A 379 -11.26 -16.14 -12.88
CA ASN A 379 -9.86 -15.96 -13.22
C ASN A 379 -8.97 -16.95 -12.45
N GLU A 380 -9.21 -17.14 -11.15
CA GLU A 380 -8.49 -18.12 -10.33
C GLU A 380 -8.73 -19.54 -10.81
N ALA A 381 -9.97 -19.88 -11.22
CA ALA A 381 -10.30 -21.17 -11.82
C ALA A 381 -9.53 -21.40 -13.13
N ALA A 382 -9.44 -20.38 -13.98
CA ALA A 382 -8.66 -20.46 -15.22
C ALA A 382 -7.16 -20.67 -14.93
N LEU A 383 -6.60 -19.97 -13.94
CA LEU A 383 -5.21 -20.14 -13.52
C LEU A 383 -4.95 -21.54 -12.93
N LEU A 384 -5.91 -22.08 -12.17
CA LEU A 384 -5.82 -23.41 -11.60
C LEU A 384 -5.87 -24.49 -12.68
N ALA A 385 -6.83 -24.43 -13.62
CA ALA A 385 -6.93 -25.31 -14.78
C ALA A 385 -5.64 -25.31 -15.61
N ALA A 386 -5.06 -24.13 -15.88
CA ALA A 386 -3.80 -23.99 -16.59
C ALA A 386 -2.64 -24.64 -15.81
N ARG A 387 -2.57 -24.50 -14.49
CA ARG A 387 -1.56 -25.15 -13.63
C ARG A 387 -1.67 -26.67 -13.66
N ARG A 388 -2.91 -27.19 -13.74
CA ARG A 388 -3.20 -28.60 -13.88
C ARG A 388 -3.03 -29.12 -15.33
N ASN A 389 -2.56 -28.27 -16.26
CA ASN A 389 -2.42 -28.57 -17.69
C ASN A 389 -3.75 -28.99 -18.37
N LYS A 390 -4.88 -28.58 -17.82
CA LYS A 390 -6.20 -28.76 -18.45
C LYS A 390 -6.38 -27.71 -19.56
N ARG A 391 -7.17 -28.02 -20.59
CA ARG A 391 -7.52 -27.06 -21.66
C ARG A 391 -8.86 -26.36 -21.42
N LEU A 392 -9.69 -26.94 -20.61
CA LEU A 392 -11.02 -26.45 -20.23
C LEU A 392 -11.07 -26.29 -18.71
N ILE A 393 -11.86 -25.34 -18.26
CA ILE A 393 -12.13 -25.11 -16.85
C ILE A 393 -13.27 -26.02 -16.45
N SER A 394 -13.04 -26.96 -15.53
CA SER A 394 -14.06 -27.87 -14.99
C SER A 394 -14.77 -27.25 -13.78
N MET A 395 -15.90 -27.86 -13.37
CA MET A 395 -16.62 -27.46 -12.15
C MET A 395 -15.74 -27.64 -10.92
N GLU A 396 -14.95 -28.74 -10.84
CA GLU A 396 -13.97 -28.98 -9.79
C GLU A 396 -12.93 -27.83 -9.65
N ASP A 397 -12.43 -27.29 -10.77
CA ASP A 397 -11.47 -26.18 -10.73
C ASP A 397 -12.12 -24.88 -10.19
N ILE A 398 -13.42 -24.71 -10.40
CA ILE A 398 -14.19 -23.57 -9.88
C ILE A 398 -14.44 -23.74 -8.39
N GLU A 399 -14.82 -24.92 -7.93
CA GLU A 399 -15.04 -25.24 -6.51
C GLU A 399 -13.77 -25.09 -5.70
N ASP A 400 -12.64 -25.62 -6.17
CA ASP A 400 -11.33 -25.42 -5.53
C ASP A 400 -10.92 -23.94 -5.48
N SER A 401 -11.23 -23.19 -6.55
CA SER A 401 -10.93 -21.76 -6.60
C SER A 401 -11.86 -20.95 -5.70
N PHE A 402 -13.10 -21.36 -5.55
CA PHE A 402 -14.05 -20.77 -4.61
C PHE A 402 -13.55 -20.92 -3.17
N LEU A 403 -13.13 -22.12 -2.78
CA LEU A 403 -12.51 -22.36 -1.48
C LEU A 403 -11.24 -21.50 -1.27
N LYS A 404 -10.42 -21.37 -2.33
CA LYS A 404 -9.23 -20.53 -2.29
C LYS A 404 -9.54 -19.05 -2.12
N VAL A 405 -10.59 -18.55 -2.78
CA VAL A 405 -10.98 -17.12 -2.69
C VAL A 405 -11.54 -16.79 -1.30
N ILE A 406 -12.35 -17.66 -0.71
CA ILE A 406 -12.96 -17.44 0.61
C ILE A 406 -11.97 -17.69 1.74
N MET A 407 -11.30 -18.84 1.74
CA MET A 407 -10.49 -19.32 2.86
C MET A 407 -8.99 -19.05 2.70
N GLY A 408 -8.56 -18.70 1.49
CA GLY A 408 -7.14 -18.57 1.16
C GLY A 408 -6.49 -19.87 0.69
N THR A 409 -5.17 -19.82 0.45
CA THR A 409 -4.39 -20.94 -0.06
C THR A 409 -4.18 -22.02 1.00
N GLU A 410 -4.18 -23.29 0.56
CA GLU A 410 -3.81 -24.44 1.40
C GLU A 410 -2.36 -24.34 1.89
N LYS A 411 -2.14 -24.65 3.16
CA LYS A 411 -0.81 -24.70 3.78
C LYS A 411 -0.28 -26.14 3.82
N LYS A 412 0.06 -26.71 2.68
CA LYS A 412 0.57 -28.09 2.56
C LYS A 412 1.91 -28.33 3.30
N SER A 413 2.64 -27.28 3.65
CA SER A 413 3.91 -27.40 4.38
C SER A 413 3.74 -27.51 5.90
N ARG A 414 2.55 -27.27 6.44
CA ARG A 414 2.29 -27.37 7.87
C ARG A 414 1.93 -28.80 8.21
N VAL A 415 2.85 -29.49 8.86
CA VAL A 415 2.59 -30.82 9.44
C VAL A 415 1.89 -30.59 10.78
N MET A 416 0.63 -31.06 10.89
CA MET A 416 -0.11 -31.04 12.14
C MET A 416 0.32 -32.25 12.99
N THR A 417 0.39 -32.05 14.30
CA THR A 417 0.56 -33.17 15.22
C THR A 417 -0.73 -33.99 15.31
N ASP A 418 -0.65 -35.27 15.65
CA ASP A 418 -1.85 -36.17 15.80
C ASP A 418 -2.87 -35.53 16.78
N ARG A 419 -2.38 -34.85 17.83
CA ARG A 419 -3.24 -34.15 18.78
C ARG A 419 -3.95 -32.96 18.16
N GLU A 420 -3.25 -32.13 17.36
CA GLU A 420 -3.84 -30.97 16.66
C GLU A 420 -4.84 -31.44 15.61
N GLN A 421 -4.50 -32.49 14.84
CA GLN A 421 -5.40 -33.07 13.84
C GLN A 421 -6.69 -33.56 14.49
N ARG A 422 -6.58 -34.32 15.58
CA ARG A 422 -7.73 -34.80 16.33
C ARG A 422 -8.58 -33.66 16.90
N LEU A 423 -7.93 -32.64 17.50
CA LEU A 423 -8.60 -31.47 18.03
C LEU A 423 -9.39 -30.75 16.96
N THR A 424 -8.75 -30.45 15.80
CA THR A 424 -9.41 -29.77 14.68
C THR A 424 -10.56 -30.61 14.12
N ALA A 425 -10.38 -31.94 13.97
CA ALA A 425 -11.41 -32.82 13.44
C ALA A 425 -12.68 -32.82 14.28
N TYR A 426 -12.54 -32.93 15.59
CA TYR A 426 -13.71 -32.89 16.50
C TYR A 426 -14.31 -31.49 16.60
N HIS A 427 -13.49 -30.44 16.52
CA HIS A 427 -13.96 -29.05 16.48
C HIS A 427 -14.87 -28.81 15.28
N GLU A 428 -14.40 -29.15 14.08
CA GLU A 428 -15.18 -28.99 12.83
C GLU A 428 -16.41 -29.91 12.79
N ALA A 429 -16.27 -31.14 13.28
CA ALA A 429 -17.40 -32.06 13.42
C ALA A 429 -18.48 -31.49 14.37
N GLY A 430 -18.08 -30.78 15.44
CA GLY A 430 -18.99 -30.10 16.35
C GLY A 430 -19.83 -29.03 15.66
N HIS A 431 -19.21 -28.18 14.83
CA HIS A 431 -19.91 -27.21 14.02
C HIS A 431 -20.89 -27.89 13.05
N ALA A 432 -20.46 -28.92 12.35
CA ALA A 432 -21.27 -29.64 11.37
C ALA A 432 -22.50 -30.29 12.00
N ILE A 433 -22.35 -31.00 13.12
CA ILE A 433 -23.46 -31.65 13.82
C ILE A 433 -24.45 -30.61 14.36
N ALA A 434 -23.97 -29.54 14.99
CA ALA A 434 -24.82 -28.44 15.45
C ALA A 434 -25.62 -27.83 14.29
N THR A 435 -24.97 -27.55 13.16
CA THR A 435 -25.62 -27.03 11.95
C THR A 435 -26.74 -27.96 11.47
N ARG A 436 -26.48 -29.27 11.39
CA ARG A 436 -27.44 -30.23 10.87
C ARG A 436 -28.69 -30.42 11.77
N CYS A 437 -28.51 -30.28 13.09
CA CYS A 437 -29.60 -30.46 14.05
C CYS A 437 -30.53 -29.26 14.17
N LEU A 438 -30.15 -28.10 13.64
CA LEU A 438 -30.90 -26.86 13.77
C LEU A 438 -31.71 -26.57 12.49
N PRO A 439 -33.02 -26.32 12.61
CA PRO A 439 -33.92 -26.23 11.46
C PRO A 439 -33.76 -24.95 10.63
N THR A 440 -33.14 -23.91 11.20
CA THR A 440 -32.98 -22.61 10.52
C THR A 440 -31.66 -22.50 9.78
N GLN A 441 -30.76 -23.47 9.98
CA GLN A 441 -29.42 -23.47 9.43
C GLN A 441 -29.38 -24.07 8.02
N ASP A 442 -28.49 -23.56 7.19
CA ASP A 442 -28.25 -24.07 5.86
C ASP A 442 -27.44 -25.38 5.90
N PRO A 443 -27.63 -26.27 4.94
CA PRO A 443 -26.96 -27.58 4.95
C PRO A 443 -25.43 -27.44 4.83
N VAL A 444 -24.75 -28.37 5.49
CA VAL A 444 -23.29 -28.46 5.42
C VAL A 444 -22.89 -28.87 4.00
N HIS A 445 -21.99 -28.11 3.41
CA HIS A 445 -21.46 -28.38 2.07
C HIS A 445 -20.13 -29.11 2.12
N THR A 446 -19.19 -28.63 2.97
CA THR A 446 -17.84 -29.22 3.07
C THR A 446 -17.30 -29.00 4.47
N ILE A 447 -16.64 -30.03 4.99
CA ILE A 447 -15.89 -30.01 6.23
C ILE A 447 -14.43 -30.33 5.91
N SER A 448 -13.46 -29.58 6.39
CA SER A 448 -12.05 -29.84 6.14
C SER A 448 -11.18 -29.46 7.34
N ILE A 449 -10.20 -30.31 7.61
CA ILE A 449 -9.17 -30.05 8.61
C ILE A 449 -7.85 -29.62 7.99
N ILE A 450 -7.81 -29.43 6.67
CA ILE A 450 -6.63 -28.90 5.98
C ILE A 450 -6.50 -27.41 6.28
N PRO A 451 -5.36 -26.95 6.87
CA PRO A 451 -5.19 -25.56 7.20
C PRO A 451 -5.20 -24.66 5.96
N ARG A 452 -6.05 -23.62 5.97
CA ARG A 452 -6.12 -22.59 4.92
C ARG A 452 -6.02 -21.19 5.53
N GLY A 453 -5.24 -20.33 4.92
CA GLY A 453 -5.10 -18.94 5.41
C GLY A 453 -4.69 -18.87 6.89
N ARG A 454 -5.60 -18.43 7.78
CA ARG A 454 -5.42 -18.39 9.24
C ARG A 454 -6.17 -19.51 9.97
N ALA A 455 -7.08 -20.20 9.30
CA ALA A 455 -7.88 -21.27 9.88
C ALA A 455 -7.10 -22.59 9.97
N GLY A 456 -7.32 -23.34 11.03
CA GLY A 456 -6.79 -24.70 11.21
C GLY A 456 -7.61 -25.73 10.48
N GLY A 457 -8.93 -25.53 10.38
CA GLY A 457 -9.92 -26.26 9.63
C GLY A 457 -11.08 -25.32 9.30
N PHE A 458 -12.13 -25.85 8.68
CA PHE A 458 -13.36 -25.11 8.43
C PHE A 458 -14.55 -26.03 8.17
N THR A 459 -15.71 -25.59 8.58
CA THR A 459 -17.01 -26.17 8.21
C THR A 459 -17.78 -25.13 7.42
N MET A 460 -18.15 -25.44 6.19
CA MET A 460 -18.84 -24.54 5.29
C MET A 460 -20.26 -25.01 5.00
N SER A 461 -21.20 -24.10 5.18
CA SER A 461 -22.60 -24.25 4.75
C SER A 461 -22.88 -23.32 3.59
N LEU A 462 -23.73 -23.73 2.67
CA LEU A 462 -24.16 -22.91 1.54
C LEU A 462 -25.63 -22.57 1.68
N PRO A 463 -26.01 -21.28 1.57
CA PRO A 463 -27.39 -20.88 1.65
C PRO A 463 -28.21 -21.45 0.49
N GLN A 464 -29.33 -22.08 0.81
CA GLN A 464 -30.28 -22.58 -0.19
C GLN A 464 -31.10 -21.46 -0.83
N GLU A 465 -31.40 -20.43 -0.05
CA GLU A 465 -32.20 -19.27 -0.45
C GLU A 465 -31.50 -17.96 0.01
N GLU A 466 -31.69 -16.90 -0.73
CA GLU A 466 -31.23 -15.57 -0.32
C GLU A 466 -32.17 -14.98 0.73
N LYS A 467 -31.66 -14.73 1.94
CA LYS A 467 -32.42 -14.16 3.04
C LYS A 467 -32.04 -12.69 3.23
N PHE A 468 -33.01 -11.80 3.16
CA PHE A 468 -32.81 -10.37 3.44
C PHE A 468 -32.86 -10.02 4.93
N TYR A 469 -33.50 -10.84 5.73
CA TYR A 469 -33.71 -10.61 7.15
C TYR A 469 -33.35 -11.88 7.94
N ALA A 470 -32.65 -11.70 9.05
CA ALA A 470 -32.41 -12.76 10.01
C ALA A 470 -33.44 -12.63 11.14
N SER A 471 -34.11 -13.72 11.50
CA SER A 471 -35.01 -13.77 12.65
C SER A 471 -34.25 -13.94 13.95
N LYS A 472 -34.91 -13.66 15.12
CA LYS A 472 -34.33 -13.91 16.45
C LYS A 472 -33.90 -15.37 16.61
N ASN A 473 -34.70 -16.31 16.11
CA ASN A 473 -34.41 -17.75 16.21
C ASN A 473 -33.21 -18.14 15.36
N GLU A 474 -33.08 -17.63 14.13
CA GLU A 474 -31.92 -17.86 13.27
C GLU A 474 -30.63 -17.35 13.95
N MET A 475 -30.66 -16.14 14.52
CA MET A 475 -29.49 -15.61 15.24
C MET A 475 -29.13 -16.42 16.48
N LEU A 476 -30.12 -16.98 17.19
CA LEU A 476 -29.88 -17.87 18.33
C LEU A 476 -29.30 -19.22 17.87
N ASP A 477 -29.76 -19.76 16.76
CA ASP A 477 -29.22 -20.97 16.16
C ASP A 477 -27.80 -20.75 15.64
N ASP A 478 -27.49 -19.59 15.04
CA ASP A 478 -26.14 -19.18 14.67
C ASP A 478 -25.17 -19.21 15.85
N LEU A 479 -25.62 -18.73 17.04
CA LEU A 479 -24.82 -18.79 18.26
C LEU A 479 -24.51 -20.22 18.67
N ILE A 480 -25.48 -21.14 18.55
CA ILE A 480 -25.31 -22.56 18.89
C ILE A 480 -24.26 -23.17 17.96
N VAL A 481 -24.35 -22.89 16.65
CA VAL A 481 -23.38 -23.38 15.65
C VAL A 481 -21.97 -22.85 15.95
N LEU A 482 -21.83 -21.53 16.22
CA LEU A 482 -20.54 -20.91 16.53
C LEU A 482 -19.89 -21.51 17.79
N LEU A 483 -20.67 -21.97 18.74
CA LEU A 483 -20.16 -22.61 19.96
C LEU A 483 -19.88 -24.10 19.81
N GLY A 484 -20.31 -24.72 18.66
CA GLY A 484 -20.22 -26.15 18.39
C GLY A 484 -18.81 -26.73 18.52
N GLY A 485 -17.82 -26.09 17.91
CA GLY A 485 -16.42 -26.53 17.96
C GLY A 485 -15.88 -26.59 19.40
N ARG A 486 -16.10 -25.52 20.19
CA ARG A 486 -15.63 -25.45 21.57
C ARG A 486 -16.31 -26.48 22.48
N VAL A 487 -17.60 -26.72 22.27
CA VAL A 487 -18.34 -27.73 23.06
C VAL A 487 -17.88 -29.14 22.69
N ALA A 488 -17.65 -29.41 21.40
CA ALA A 488 -17.10 -30.67 20.95
C ALA A 488 -15.71 -30.95 21.55
N GLU A 489 -14.81 -29.98 21.56
CA GLU A 489 -13.51 -30.09 22.23
C GLU A 489 -13.68 -30.53 23.70
N LYS A 490 -14.54 -29.84 24.46
CA LYS A 490 -14.82 -30.15 25.87
C LYS A 490 -15.34 -31.57 26.07
N LEU A 491 -16.25 -32.02 25.19
CA LEU A 491 -16.89 -33.33 25.35
C LEU A 491 -15.98 -34.49 24.94
N THR A 492 -15.05 -34.28 24.01
CA THR A 492 -14.24 -35.37 23.42
C THR A 492 -12.80 -35.39 23.94
N MET A 493 -12.27 -34.24 24.41
CA MET A 493 -10.87 -34.10 24.78
C MET A 493 -10.69 -33.78 26.28
N ASP A 494 -11.76 -33.56 27.03
CA ASP A 494 -11.76 -33.01 28.41
C ASP A 494 -10.93 -31.73 28.61
N ASP A 495 -10.68 -31.01 27.51
CA ASP A 495 -9.85 -29.80 27.43
C ASP A 495 -10.45 -28.82 26.41
N ILE A 496 -10.01 -27.59 26.45
CA ILE A 496 -10.45 -26.53 25.56
C ILE A 496 -9.24 -25.80 24.98
N SER A 497 -9.28 -25.50 23.70
CA SER A 497 -8.16 -24.84 23.03
C SER A 497 -8.41 -23.35 22.75
N THR A 498 -7.36 -22.66 22.33
CA THR A 498 -7.45 -21.29 21.80
C THR A 498 -8.01 -21.24 20.38
N GLY A 499 -8.22 -22.40 19.73
CA GLY A 499 -8.75 -22.50 18.35
C GLY A 499 -10.10 -21.83 18.21
N ALA A 500 -10.97 -21.99 19.21
CA ALA A 500 -12.30 -21.40 19.25
C ALA A 500 -12.36 -19.88 19.48
N SER A 501 -11.22 -19.15 19.52
CA SER A 501 -11.20 -17.72 19.84
C SER A 501 -12.01 -16.87 18.87
N ASN A 502 -11.92 -17.14 17.58
CA ASN A 502 -12.68 -16.43 16.54
C ASN A 502 -14.19 -16.68 16.65
N ASP A 503 -14.59 -17.93 16.94
CA ASP A 503 -16.00 -18.31 17.07
C ASP A 503 -16.63 -17.65 18.28
N ILE A 504 -15.89 -17.56 19.39
CA ILE A 504 -16.32 -16.85 20.59
C ILE A 504 -16.46 -15.35 20.32
N GLU A 505 -15.52 -14.73 19.58
CA GLU A 505 -15.58 -13.32 19.21
C GLU A 505 -16.82 -13.05 18.34
N ARG A 506 -17.05 -13.88 17.32
CA ARG A 506 -18.24 -13.80 16.46
C ARG A 506 -19.52 -14.00 17.27
N ALA A 507 -19.60 -15.04 18.10
CA ALA A 507 -20.75 -15.29 18.94
C ALA A 507 -21.06 -14.10 19.87
N THR A 508 -20.04 -13.52 20.49
CA THR A 508 -20.19 -12.32 21.32
C THR A 508 -20.71 -11.13 20.50
N SER A 509 -20.21 -10.92 19.29
CA SER A 509 -20.64 -9.85 18.39
C SER A 509 -22.09 -10.01 17.96
N VAL A 510 -22.53 -11.25 17.64
CA VAL A 510 -23.93 -11.56 17.29
C VAL A 510 -24.84 -11.29 18.47
N ALA A 511 -24.54 -11.84 19.67
CA ALA A 511 -25.33 -11.63 20.87
C ALA A 511 -25.42 -10.14 21.26
N LYS A 512 -24.31 -9.40 21.16
CA LYS A 512 -24.27 -7.96 21.37
C LYS A 512 -25.20 -7.23 20.38
N SER A 513 -25.15 -7.59 19.10
CA SER A 513 -26.00 -6.98 18.07
C SER A 513 -27.47 -7.26 18.29
N MET A 514 -27.82 -8.48 18.73
CA MET A 514 -29.21 -8.84 19.11
C MET A 514 -29.74 -7.93 20.21
N VAL A 515 -28.95 -7.66 21.25
CA VAL A 515 -29.36 -6.87 22.40
C VAL A 515 -29.33 -5.38 22.10
N THR A 516 -28.24 -4.86 21.51
CA THR A 516 -28.02 -3.41 21.41
C THR A 516 -28.52 -2.81 20.09
N LYS A 517 -28.46 -3.54 18.98
CA LYS A 517 -28.79 -3.01 17.65
C LYS A 517 -30.21 -3.37 17.20
N TYR A 518 -30.59 -4.62 17.40
CA TYR A 518 -31.86 -5.13 16.87
C TYR A 518 -32.99 -5.14 17.90
N GLY A 519 -32.70 -4.87 19.20
CA GLY A 519 -33.71 -4.83 20.25
C GLY A 519 -34.43 -6.18 20.45
N MET A 520 -33.69 -7.30 20.28
CA MET A 520 -34.25 -8.66 20.35
C MET A 520 -34.26 -9.25 21.77
N SER A 521 -33.93 -8.45 22.78
CA SER A 521 -34.00 -8.83 24.17
C SER A 521 -35.33 -8.40 24.80
N ASP A 522 -35.98 -9.33 25.52
CA ASP A 522 -37.20 -9.03 26.26
C ASP A 522 -36.93 -8.21 27.55
N LEU A 523 -35.70 -8.30 28.10
CA LEU A 523 -35.28 -7.57 29.31
C LEU A 523 -34.96 -6.09 28.98
N ILE A 524 -34.30 -5.85 27.87
CA ILE A 524 -33.86 -4.50 27.42
C ILE A 524 -34.94 -3.80 26.59
N GLY A 525 -35.77 -4.57 25.91
CA GLY A 525 -36.81 -4.06 24.99
C GLY A 525 -36.30 -3.64 23.61
N PRO A 526 -37.21 -3.19 22.73
CA PRO A 526 -36.85 -2.81 21.35
C PRO A 526 -36.24 -1.40 21.29
N ILE A 527 -35.11 -1.21 21.90
CA ILE A 527 -34.36 0.04 21.96
C ILE A 527 -33.01 -0.17 21.31
N ASN A 528 -32.59 0.78 20.48
CA ASN A 528 -31.27 0.77 19.88
C ASN A 528 -30.27 1.50 20.77
N TYR A 529 -29.36 0.75 21.37
CA TYR A 529 -28.23 1.23 22.18
C TYR A 529 -26.90 1.13 21.43
N SER A 530 -26.88 0.77 20.15
CA SER A 530 -25.66 0.83 19.37
C SER A 530 -25.34 2.30 19.12
N SER A 531 -24.43 2.88 19.89
CA SER A 531 -23.74 4.08 19.47
C SER A 531 -23.19 3.83 18.09
N GLY A 532 -23.62 4.60 17.10
CA GLY A 532 -23.02 4.55 15.77
C GLY A 532 -21.51 4.64 15.98
N GLN A 533 -20.73 3.77 15.35
CA GLN A 533 -19.28 3.86 15.32
C GLN A 533 -18.90 5.18 14.65
N GLN A 534 -18.98 6.28 15.39
CA GLN A 534 -18.19 7.46 15.06
C GLN A 534 -16.76 7.07 15.37
N GLU A 535 -15.97 6.88 14.34
CA GLU A 535 -14.51 6.76 14.47
C GLU A 535 -14.05 7.88 15.39
N ILE A 536 -13.50 7.50 16.55
CA ILE A 536 -12.90 8.43 17.51
C ILE A 536 -11.70 9.04 16.80
N PHE A 537 -11.90 10.21 16.20
CA PHE A 537 -10.80 11.01 15.73
C PHE A 537 -10.14 11.67 16.94
N LEU A 538 -8.92 11.27 17.24
CA LEU A 538 -8.04 11.91 18.22
C LEU A 538 -7.90 13.41 17.87
N GLY A 539 -8.70 14.24 18.50
CA GLY A 539 -8.49 15.67 18.41
C GLY A 539 -9.73 16.57 18.42
N ARG A 540 -10.58 16.49 19.39
CA ARG A 540 -11.69 17.36 19.84
C ARG A 540 -13.02 16.66 19.69
N ASP A 541 -13.39 16.20 20.74
CA ASP A 541 -14.64 16.10 21.40
C ASP A 541 -14.52 14.88 22.30
N MET A 542 -14.07 15.22 23.47
CA MET A 542 -14.50 14.46 24.61
C MET A 542 -16.02 14.50 24.58
N VAL A 543 -16.62 13.31 24.38
CA VAL A 543 -17.93 12.97 24.90
C VAL A 543 -19.13 13.66 24.24
N GLU A 544 -19.65 13.01 23.22
CA GLU A 544 -21.02 12.51 23.29
C GLU A 544 -20.96 11.00 23.01
N THR A 545 -20.43 10.24 23.94
CA THR A 545 -21.00 8.93 24.19
C THR A 545 -22.42 9.24 24.64
N ASP A 546 -23.42 8.84 23.87
CA ASP A 546 -24.75 8.64 24.41
C ASP A 546 -24.54 7.80 25.65
N ALA A 547 -24.56 8.48 26.80
CA ALA A 547 -24.15 7.85 28.06
C ALA A 547 -25.25 6.88 28.44
N ILE A 548 -25.11 5.63 27.97
CA ILE A 548 -25.89 4.52 28.51
C ILE A 548 -25.64 4.53 30.01
N SER A 549 -26.67 4.65 30.80
CA SER A 549 -26.49 4.61 32.27
C SER A 549 -25.78 3.31 32.67
N GLU A 550 -24.95 3.36 33.71
CA GLU A 550 -24.24 2.19 34.19
C GLU A 550 -25.18 1.00 34.50
N ASP A 551 -26.38 1.28 34.98
CA ASP A 551 -27.41 0.26 35.23
C ASP A 551 -27.90 -0.42 33.95
N VAL A 552 -28.03 0.30 32.86
CA VAL A 552 -28.43 -0.26 31.55
C VAL A 552 -27.28 -1.02 30.91
N ALA A 553 -26.05 -0.50 30.99
CA ALA A 553 -24.85 -1.19 30.53
C ALA A 553 -24.68 -2.55 31.26
N ALA A 554 -24.82 -2.57 32.56
CA ALA A 554 -24.77 -3.82 33.37
C ALA A 554 -25.84 -4.84 32.93
N LYS A 555 -27.06 -4.37 32.62
CA LYS A 555 -28.14 -5.24 32.12
C LYS A 555 -27.87 -5.76 30.74
N ILE A 556 -27.28 -4.95 29.85
CA ILE A 556 -26.85 -5.38 28.50
C ILE A 556 -25.81 -6.50 28.65
N ASP A 557 -24.79 -6.33 29.49
CA ASP A 557 -23.77 -7.34 29.72
C ASP A 557 -24.31 -8.63 30.29
N GLU A 558 -25.25 -8.54 31.27
CA GLU A 558 -25.94 -9.68 31.84
C GLU A 558 -26.77 -10.44 30.80
N GLU A 559 -27.46 -9.72 29.93
CA GLU A 559 -28.30 -10.31 28.88
C GLU A 559 -27.46 -10.98 27.80
N ILE A 560 -26.37 -10.36 27.35
CA ILE A 560 -25.42 -10.98 26.43
C ILE A 560 -24.86 -12.27 26.99
N ARG A 561 -24.45 -12.23 28.26
CA ARG A 561 -23.95 -13.42 28.99
C ARG A 561 -25.01 -14.50 29.07
N ARG A 562 -26.24 -14.15 29.39
CA ARG A 562 -27.37 -15.10 29.47
C ARG A 562 -27.59 -15.80 28.14
N ILE A 563 -27.69 -15.03 27.03
CA ILE A 563 -27.93 -15.56 25.68
C ILE A 563 -26.82 -16.54 25.30
N ILE A 564 -25.56 -16.19 25.52
CA ILE A 564 -24.41 -17.04 25.16
C ILE A 564 -24.42 -18.33 26.01
N LEU A 565 -24.70 -18.25 27.33
CA LEU A 565 -24.73 -19.43 28.21
C LEU A 565 -25.91 -20.37 27.86
N GLU A 566 -27.07 -19.83 27.51
CA GLU A 566 -28.22 -20.60 27.04
C GLU A 566 -27.92 -21.33 25.70
N ALA A 567 -27.29 -20.59 24.74
CA ALA A 567 -26.86 -21.20 23.49
C ALA A 567 -25.80 -22.30 23.74
N TYR A 568 -24.85 -22.06 24.64
CA TYR A 568 -23.85 -23.06 25.02
C TYR A 568 -24.46 -24.32 25.62
N ALA A 569 -25.41 -24.17 26.51
CA ALA A 569 -26.12 -25.33 27.14
C ALA A 569 -26.90 -26.13 26.10
N LYS A 570 -27.64 -25.44 25.19
CA LYS A 570 -28.35 -26.12 24.09
C LYS A 570 -27.41 -26.85 23.15
N CYS A 571 -26.28 -26.24 22.83
CA CYS A 571 -25.25 -26.88 22.00
C CYS A 571 -24.71 -28.13 22.68
N GLU A 572 -24.44 -28.08 23.99
CA GLU A 572 -23.95 -29.21 24.79
C GLU A 572 -24.97 -30.36 24.80
N ASP A 573 -26.26 -30.06 24.93
CA ASP A 573 -27.34 -31.05 24.86
C ASP A 573 -27.42 -31.71 23.47
N ILE A 574 -27.39 -30.93 22.39
CA ILE A 574 -27.41 -31.43 20.99
C ILE A 574 -26.22 -32.37 20.75
N LEU A 575 -24.99 -31.95 21.11
CA LEU A 575 -23.81 -32.75 20.86
C LEU A 575 -23.75 -34.02 21.72
N LYS A 576 -24.32 -34.02 22.93
CA LYS A 576 -24.44 -35.22 23.78
C LYS A 576 -25.44 -36.24 23.20
N GLU A 577 -26.55 -35.76 22.62
CA GLU A 577 -27.54 -36.59 21.95
C GLU A 577 -26.95 -37.28 20.71
N HIS A 578 -26.03 -36.59 20.00
CA HIS A 578 -25.41 -37.03 18.77
C HIS A 578 -23.94 -37.41 18.92
N MET A 579 -23.55 -37.98 20.05
CA MET A 579 -22.14 -38.29 20.36
C MET A 579 -21.54 -39.34 19.47
N ASP A 580 -22.35 -40.30 19.03
CA ASP A 580 -21.91 -41.36 18.11
C ASP A 580 -21.61 -40.80 16.71
N GLN A 581 -22.46 -39.89 16.22
CA GLN A 581 -22.25 -39.18 14.96
C GLN A 581 -21.03 -38.25 15.03
N LEU A 582 -20.87 -37.53 16.14
CA LEU A 582 -19.72 -36.66 16.37
C LEU A 582 -18.41 -37.46 16.28
N SER A 583 -18.40 -38.65 16.92
CA SER A 583 -17.22 -39.55 16.89
C SER A 583 -16.97 -40.08 15.50
N ALA A 584 -18.00 -40.51 14.79
CA ALA A 584 -17.88 -41.07 13.44
C ALA A 584 -17.33 -40.04 12.43
N VAL A 585 -17.90 -38.80 12.46
CA VAL A 585 -17.44 -37.70 11.58
C VAL A 585 -16.01 -37.29 11.95
N GLY A 586 -15.68 -37.14 13.24
CA GLY A 586 -14.33 -36.78 13.69
C GLY A 586 -13.29 -37.83 13.25
N GLU A 587 -13.57 -39.12 13.40
CA GLU A 587 -12.66 -40.17 12.97
C GLU A 587 -12.53 -40.27 11.44
N TYR A 588 -13.60 -39.99 10.71
CA TYR A 588 -13.53 -39.91 9.24
C TYR A 588 -12.63 -38.74 8.79
N LEU A 589 -12.78 -37.57 9.40
CA LEU A 589 -11.95 -36.40 9.10
C LEU A 589 -10.46 -36.63 9.42
N ILE A 590 -10.16 -37.36 10.49
CA ILE A 590 -8.78 -37.74 10.82
C ILE A 590 -8.15 -38.58 9.72
N ARG A 591 -8.95 -39.51 9.10
CA ARG A 591 -8.46 -40.38 8.03
C ARG A 591 -8.41 -39.74 6.67
N ASN A 592 -9.43 -38.94 6.33
CA ASN A 592 -9.65 -38.44 4.97
C ASN A 592 -9.39 -36.96 4.79
N GLU A 593 -9.13 -36.19 5.89
CA GLU A 593 -8.87 -34.75 5.96
C GLU A 593 -10.01 -33.87 5.47
N THR A 594 -10.88 -34.34 4.58
CA THR A 594 -12.03 -33.61 4.01
C THR A 594 -13.25 -34.51 3.92
N MET A 595 -14.44 -33.91 4.04
CA MET A 595 -15.73 -34.57 3.89
C MET A 595 -16.67 -33.62 3.12
N ASP A 596 -17.31 -34.11 2.06
CA ASP A 596 -18.37 -33.42 1.36
C ASP A 596 -19.72 -33.52 2.07
N GLY A 597 -20.68 -32.66 1.73
CA GLY A 597 -21.99 -32.62 2.37
C GLY A 597 -22.79 -33.89 2.20
N ASP A 598 -22.68 -34.58 1.04
CA ASP A 598 -23.40 -35.81 0.76
C ASP A 598 -22.87 -36.97 1.63
N ALA A 599 -21.54 -37.05 1.79
CA ALA A 599 -20.92 -38.03 2.67
C ALA A 599 -21.28 -37.74 4.14
N PHE A 600 -21.30 -36.48 4.56
CA PHE A 600 -21.73 -36.08 5.88
C PHE A 600 -23.16 -36.50 6.18
N GLU A 601 -24.11 -36.22 5.27
CA GLU A 601 -25.53 -36.59 5.46
C GLU A 601 -25.72 -38.13 5.56
N LYS A 602 -25.01 -38.91 4.73
CA LYS A 602 -25.04 -40.38 4.81
C LYS A 602 -24.53 -40.87 6.16
N MET A 603 -23.37 -40.36 6.60
CA MET A 603 -22.76 -40.74 7.87
C MET A 603 -23.63 -40.31 9.06
N PHE A 604 -24.22 -39.14 9.03
CA PHE A 604 -25.16 -38.69 10.06
C PHE A 604 -26.36 -39.61 10.20
N ASN A 605 -26.87 -40.16 9.08
CA ASN A 605 -27.98 -41.11 9.03
C ASN A 605 -27.55 -42.54 9.37
N GLY A 606 -26.28 -42.81 9.68
CA GLY A 606 -25.77 -44.12 10.03
C GLY A 606 -25.43 -45.02 8.84
N GLU A 607 -25.27 -44.46 7.65
CA GLU A 607 -24.81 -45.17 6.46
C GLU A 607 -23.27 -45.23 6.40
N GLU A 608 -22.73 -46.36 5.90
CA GLU A 608 -21.29 -46.44 5.71
C GLU A 608 -20.85 -45.58 4.50
N VAL A 609 -19.87 -44.72 4.76
CA VAL A 609 -19.24 -43.89 3.73
C VAL A 609 -17.86 -44.46 3.44
N PRO A 610 -17.55 -44.79 2.17
CA PRO A 610 -16.23 -45.31 1.81
C PRO A 610 -15.17 -44.20 2.04
N ASP A 611 -13.99 -44.63 2.51
CA ASP A 611 -12.84 -43.72 2.60
C ASP A 611 -12.46 -43.26 1.17
N HIS A 612 -12.03 -42.01 1.02
CA HIS A 612 -11.53 -41.52 -0.26
C HIS A 612 -10.32 -42.41 -0.69
N GLU A 613 -10.29 -42.84 -1.94
CA GLU A 613 -9.09 -43.47 -2.53
C GLU A 613 -8.01 -42.36 -2.58
N THR A 614 -7.23 -42.27 -1.52
CA THR A 614 -6.16 -41.27 -1.37
C THR A 614 -5.03 -41.65 -2.32
N GLY A 615 -4.97 -41.03 -3.48
CA GLY A 615 -3.77 -40.98 -4.32
C GLY A 615 -2.62 -40.19 -3.70
N ALA A 616 -2.69 -39.84 -2.43
CA ALA A 616 -1.62 -39.17 -1.67
C ALA A 616 -0.86 -40.24 -0.87
N GLN A 617 0.36 -40.51 -1.30
CA GLN A 617 1.33 -41.25 -0.47
C GLN A 617 1.54 -40.46 0.83
N VAL A 618 0.94 -40.92 1.91
CA VAL A 618 1.26 -40.50 3.26
C VAL A 618 2.70 -40.93 3.51
N PHE A 619 3.63 -40.01 3.46
CA PHE A 619 4.97 -40.24 4.00
C PHE A 619 4.86 -40.27 5.53
N HIS A 620 4.56 -41.41 6.08
CA HIS A 620 4.86 -41.70 7.47
C HIS A 620 6.37 -41.67 7.61
N ILE A 621 6.91 -40.58 8.14
CA ILE A 621 8.25 -40.59 8.72
C ILE A 621 8.11 -41.34 10.04
N GLU A 622 8.12 -42.72 9.97
CA GLU A 622 8.48 -43.51 11.14
C GLU A 622 9.87 -43.05 11.59
N SER A 623 9.97 -42.72 12.87
CA SER A 623 11.21 -42.36 13.54
C SER A 623 12.24 -43.45 13.31
N GLY A 624 12.98 -43.39 12.22
CA GLY A 624 14.07 -44.27 11.86
C GLY A 624 15.33 -43.97 12.65
N MET A 625 15.29 -44.19 13.99
CA MET A 625 16.47 -44.28 14.84
C MET A 625 16.41 -45.55 15.70
N ALA A 626 16.18 -46.72 15.13
CA ALA A 626 16.48 -47.98 15.78
C ALA A 626 16.23 -49.20 14.87
N LYS A 627 16.77 -49.28 13.65
CA LYS A 627 16.85 -50.57 12.90
C LYS A 627 17.88 -50.51 11.76
N THR A 628 19.07 -49.99 11.99
CA THR A 628 20.24 -50.20 11.14
C THR A 628 21.36 -50.92 11.93
N ALA A 629 21.02 -52.09 12.47
CA ALA A 629 22.02 -52.97 13.05
C ALA A 629 21.50 -54.42 13.00
N LYS A 630 21.12 -54.95 11.84
CA LYS A 630 20.94 -56.42 11.59
C LYS A 630 20.37 -56.65 10.18
N GLN A 631 21.14 -56.32 9.12
CA GLN A 631 20.90 -56.88 7.77
C GLN A 631 22.01 -56.54 6.76
N ASP A 632 23.27 -56.59 7.21
CA ASP A 632 24.45 -56.59 6.33
C ASP A 632 25.31 -57.86 6.61
N GLU A 633 24.67 -59.00 6.56
CA GLU A 633 25.36 -60.32 6.40
C GLU A 633 24.46 -61.17 5.49
N GLU A 634 24.56 -60.96 4.21
CA GLU A 634 24.31 -61.93 3.12
C GLU A 634 24.06 -61.15 1.83
N ASN A 635 25.12 -60.84 1.14
CA ASN A 635 25.31 -61.03 -0.30
C ASN A 635 26.51 -60.24 -0.76
N GLY A 636 27.66 -60.87 -0.80
CA GLY A 636 28.79 -60.42 -1.55
C GLY A 636 28.62 -60.60 -3.04
N THR A 637 28.96 -59.61 -3.80
CA THR A 637 29.73 -59.72 -5.07
C THR A 637 30.04 -58.31 -5.54
N ASP A 638 31.31 -57.96 -5.40
CA ASP A 638 32.27 -57.40 -6.34
C ASP A 638 31.75 -56.50 -7.47
N GLU A 639 32.02 -55.20 -7.40
CA GLU A 639 32.60 -54.40 -8.49
C GLU A 639 33.03 -53.00 -8.00
N THR A 640 34.38 -52.89 -7.88
CA THR A 640 35.10 -51.65 -7.68
C THR A 640 34.94 -50.68 -8.84
N LYS A 641 34.47 -49.45 -8.58
CA LYS A 641 34.81 -48.25 -9.36
C LYS A 641 35.12 -47.10 -8.42
N GLU A 642 36.40 -46.73 -8.44
CA GLU A 642 36.97 -45.53 -7.83
C GLU A 642 36.22 -44.29 -8.27
N PHE A 643 35.88 -43.47 -7.28
CA PHE A 643 35.53 -42.04 -7.49
C PHE A 643 36.55 -41.20 -6.75
N GLN A 644 37.31 -40.44 -7.52
CA GLN A 644 38.27 -39.44 -7.00
C GLN A 644 37.46 -38.20 -6.49
N PRO A 645 37.90 -37.60 -5.36
CA PRO A 645 37.29 -36.34 -4.89
C PRO A 645 37.90 -35.18 -5.62
N MET A 646 37.05 -34.26 -6.06
CA MET A 646 37.39 -32.97 -6.63
C MET A 646 37.55 -31.94 -5.50
N ASP A 647 38.68 -31.21 -5.54
CA ASP A 647 39.13 -30.23 -4.57
C ASP A 647 38.11 -29.08 -4.34
N ALA A 648 37.94 -28.76 -3.06
CA ALA A 648 37.27 -27.52 -2.62
C ALA A 648 38.27 -26.38 -2.52
N PRO A 649 37.91 -25.15 -2.89
CA PRO A 649 38.76 -23.97 -2.64
C PRO A 649 38.69 -23.54 -1.16
N GLN A 650 39.84 -23.40 -0.56
CA GLN A 650 40.09 -22.72 0.70
C GLN A 650 39.95 -21.22 0.47
N ASP A 651 39.18 -20.57 1.34
CA ASP A 651 39.32 -19.21 1.91
C ASP A 651 37.91 -18.74 2.35
N ALA A 652 37.66 -18.36 3.55
CA ALA A 652 38.11 -17.43 4.48
C ALA A 652 37.21 -17.45 5.74
N ASP A 653 37.80 -17.33 6.88
CA ASP A 653 37.24 -17.01 8.19
C ASP A 653 36.17 -15.89 8.16
N ALA A 654 35.02 -16.14 8.76
CA ALA A 654 34.20 -15.16 9.51
C ALA A 654 33.10 -15.86 10.28
N THR A 655 33.43 -16.46 11.41
CA THR A 655 32.46 -16.77 12.46
C THR A 655 32.14 -15.49 13.24
N VAL A 656 31.10 -14.77 12.86
CA VAL A 656 30.47 -13.75 13.72
C VAL A 656 29.42 -14.44 14.58
N SER A 657 29.64 -14.44 15.89
CA SER A 657 28.76 -15.09 16.86
C SER A 657 27.42 -14.35 16.94
N LEU A 658 26.34 -15.10 17.06
CA LEU A 658 24.96 -14.61 17.25
C LEU A 658 24.79 -13.67 18.47
N GLU A 659 25.76 -13.62 19.38
CA GLU A 659 25.76 -12.71 20.54
C GLU A 659 26.12 -11.26 20.20
N GLU A 660 26.91 -11.01 19.13
CA GLU A 660 27.25 -9.64 18.70
C GLU A 660 26.16 -8.99 17.85
N ALA A 661 25.34 -9.77 17.16
CA ALA A 661 24.18 -9.28 16.42
C ALA A 661 23.03 -8.84 17.35
N ALA A 662 22.86 -9.50 18.49
CA ALA A 662 21.85 -9.15 19.49
C ALA A 662 22.18 -7.87 20.26
N LYS A 663 23.47 -7.54 20.46
CA LYS A 663 23.88 -6.32 21.19
C LYS A 663 23.73 -5.03 20.37
N LYS A 664 23.66 -5.10 19.04
CA LYS A 664 23.45 -3.93 18.18
C LYS A 664 21.98 -3.54 18.00
N LEU A 665 21.05 -4.41 18.37
CA LEU A 665 19.60 -4.16 18.26
C LEU A 665 18.97 -3.54 19.53
N PHE A 666 19.71 -3.45 20.64
CA PHE A 666 19.18 -2.97 21.93
C PHE A 666 19.88 -1.73 22.51
N VAL A 667 20.67 -0.99 21.72
CA VAL A 667 21.44 0.19 22.21
C VAL A 667 20.85 1.54 21.73
N ASP A 668 19.89 1.57 20.80
CA ASP A 668 19.36 2.85 20.27
C ASP A 668 18.05 3.36 20.94
N ASP A 669 17.50 2.65 21.95
CA ASP A 669 16.23 3.08 22.59
C ASP A 669 16.40 3.75 23.98
N LYS A 670 17.61 4.22 24.33
CA LYS A 670 17.86 4.87 25.64
C LYS A 670 18.50 6.26 25.59
N LYS A 671 18.38 6.99 24.50
CA LYS A 671 18.93 8.35 24.41
C LYS A 671 17.93 9.49 24.27
N ASP A 672 16.62 9.22 24.20
CA ASP A 672 15.61 10.27 24.02
C ASP A 672 14.72 10.54 25.24
N GLU A 673 15.04 9.99 26.42
CA GLU A 673 14.24 10.23 27.65
C GLU A 673 14.92 11.10 28.73
N GLU A 674 16.05 11.72 28.46
CA GLU A 674 16.74 12.57 29.49
C GLU A 674 16.87 14.07 29.10
N GLN A 675 15.93 14.65 28.34
CA GLN A 675 15.87 16.10 28.16
C GLN A 675 14.44 16.64 28.18
N SER A 676 13.72 16.48 29.27
CA SER A 676 12.56 17.37 29.59
C SER A 676 12.17 17.23 31.06
N SER A 677 12.96 17.77 31.96
CA SER A 677 12.49 18.11 33.31
C SER A 677 13.41 19.16 33.92
N GLU A 678 13.11 20.41 33.66
CA GLU A 678 13.40 21.50 34.60
C GLU A 678 12.12 22.33 34.79
N PRO A 679 11.78 22.71 36.02
CA PRO A 679 10.55 23.42 36.36
C PRO A 679 10.76 24.93 36.26
N GLU A 680 9.87 25.63 35.56
CA GLU A 680 9.75 27.08 35.71
C GLU A 680 8.86 27.45 36.89
N ASP A 681 9.45 28.28 37.71
CA ASP A 681 9.03 28.86 38.98
C ASP A 681 7.99 29.99 38.76
N GLU A 682 7.21 30.22 39.79
CA GLU A 682 6.10 31.18 39.92
C GLU A 682 6.50 32.65 39.67
N GLY A 683 5.53 33.44 39.20
CA GLY A 683 5.60 34.87 39.40
C GLY A 683 4.56 35.69 38.63
N GLU A 684 3.43 36.03 39.35
CA GLU A 684 2.42 37.10 39.13
C GLU A 684 1.37 36.88 38.02
#